data_49c112aa3423fdeaef0e49aa3bc3e2cf
#
_entry.id   49c112aa3423fdeaef0e49aa3bc3e2cf
#
_cell.length_a   1.000
_cell.length_b   1.000
_cell.length_c   1.000
_cell.angle_alpha   90.00
_cell.angle_beta   90.00
_cell.angle_gamma   90.00
#
_symmetry.space_group_name_H-M   'P 1'
#
loop_
_entity.id
_entity.type
_entity.pdbx_description
1 polymer ?
#
loop_
_entity_poly.entity_id
_entity_poly.type
_entity_poly.pdbx_seq_one_letter_code
_entity_poly.pdbx_strand_id
1 'polypeptide(L)'
;MRGQVVRRLGFELDRFQREAFEALEEGASVLVSAPTGSGKTAVADYAVALALDAGTKAFYTTPLKALSNQKLSELQSAYGEERVGLLTGDTSIRAGAPVVVMTTEVLRNMIYAGSELLGGLGTVILDEVHFLQDPYRGSVWEEVIILAPPGVSFVCLSATVSNAEELGSWITERRGLTRVVIERSRPIALRSHVAVADARTRRVDLVEVTRDGALSEAGSRLDERSKRQRALRGPRNRGQMASPRRTELVEALSENDMLPAIVFIFSRNACDDAVRHCVEDGVRLVSGRERVEIRRRCEELTQGISDGDLEALGYGSWASSLEAGVAAHHAGMVPAFRRTVESCFAEGLLKVVFATETLALGINMPARSVVVERLQKVRAGGRAVLDAGDFAQLTGRAGRRGLDSVGHAVVPWRSGLLASDVARLATSPAPDLHSSFRSTYNLAVNLVRRYPAEKVHYVVDRSFAQFLDKGHHAALSGRLDRVIELLAGWGYVDITPWRLTERGETLARVFHECDLLVAECLACGLLDGVEAPALAALVSGFCFEARTSRTGGSGGPGGPRGVGGPGGVSRLRGVGGPAGAGRPRGGGAPGGYRRAGRAESVHRVHGLGELSERAQEIEAVSERLVEAETRSGLLRTRRVDFTLARVLRRWASGEQLGKVLGNAEVAPGDFVRSARQVADLLRQIVEVGRPGCRGAARQAVQAIDRGVVASEVHSP
;
A
#
# COMPACT_ATOMS: atom_id res chain seq x y z
N MET A 1 -3.20 -29.88 22.30
CA MET A 1 -2.98 -28.66 21.50
C MET A 1 -4.18 -28.31 20.62
N ARG A 2 -4.49 -29.07 19.54
CA ARG A 2 -5.59 -28.79 18.58
C ARG A 2 -6.93 -28.44 19.27
N GLY A 3 -7.39 -29.25 20.24
CA GLY A 3 -8.64 -28.99 20.95
C GLY A 3 -8.64 -27.74 21.82
N GLN A 4 -7.49 -27.25 22.28
CA GLN A 4 -7.40 -25.98 23.01
C GLN A 4 -7.52 -24.79 22.08
N VAL A 5 -6.84 -24.83 20.92
CA VAL A 5 -6.92 -23.78 19.89
C VAL A 5 -8.35 -23.71 19.34
N VAL A 6 -8.98 -24.85 18.99
CA VAL A 6 -10.35 -24.89 18.48
C VAL A 6 -11.34 -24.31 19.49
N ARG A 7 -11.22 -24.65 20.78
CA ARG A 7 -12.06 -24.05 21.84
C ARG A 7 -11.88 -22.53 21.93
N ARG A 8 -10.63 -22.04 21.78
CA ARG A 8 -10.35 -20.60 21.79
C ARG A 8 -10.91 -19.89 20.57
N LEU A 9 -10.86 -20.52 19.40
CA LEU A 9 -11.43 -19.97 18.16
C LEU A 9 -12.94 -19.85 18.22
N GLY A 10 -13.64 -20.69 19.02
CA GLY A 10 -15.07 -20.58 19.27
C GLY A 10 -15.97 -20.97 18.09
N PHE A 11 -15.41 -21.63 17.06
CA PHE A 11 -16.15 -22.12 15.88
C PHE A 11 -15.58 -23.46 15.39
N GLU A 12 -16.37 -24.20 14.62
CA GLU A 12 -15.94 -25.43 13.98
C GLU A 12 -14.99 -25.10 12.82
N LEU A 13 -13.93 -25.91 12.70
CA LEU A 13 -12.97 -25.75 11.62
C LEU A 13 -13.58 -26.12 10.26
N ASP A 14 -13.36 -25.31 9.26
CA ASP A 14 -13.63 -25.66 7.89
C ASP A 14 -12.71 -26.81 7.40
N ARG A 15 -13.08 -27.43 6.29
CA ARG A 15 -12.30 -28.52 5.70
C ARG A 15 -10.85 -28.11 5.46
N PHE A 16 -10.62 -26.97 4.82
CA PHE A 16 -9.28 -26.51 4.49
C PHE A 16 -8.43 -26.20 5.75
N GLN A 17 -9.06 -25.72 6.83
CA GLN A 17 -8.36 -25.49 8.10
C GLN A 17 -7.93 -26.79 8.75
N ARG A 18 -8.78 -27.83 8.73
CA ARG A 18 -8.44 -29.16 9.25
C ARG A 18 -7.26 -29.77 8.47
N GLU A 19 -7.32 -29.71 7.14
CA GLU A 19 -6.27 -30.19 6.26
C GLU A 19 -4.94 -29.48 6.51
N ALA A 20 -4.96 -28.15 6.69
CA ALA A 20 -3.77 -27.37 7.03
C ALA A 20 -3.23 -27.71 8.43
N PHE A 21 -4.08 -27.96 9.41
CA PHE A 21 -3.66 -28.36 10.77
C PHE A 21 -2.98 -29.72 10.74
N GLU A 22 -3.53 -30.69 10.02
CA GLU A 22 -2.96 -32.04 9.85
C GLU A 22 -1.57 -31.97 9.21
N ALA A 23 -1.41 -31.15 8.17
CA ALA A 23 -0.11 -30.95 7.54
C ALA A 23 0.94 -30.32 8.48
N LEU A 24 0.53 -29.38 9.34
CA LEU A 24 1.40 -28.79 10.35
C LEU A 24 1.80 -29.79 11.44
N GLU A 25 0.89 -30.66 11.85
CA GLU A 25 1.15 -31.77 12.81
C GLU A 25 2.16 -32.78 12.24
N GLU A 26 2.16 -33.01 10.92
CA GLU A 26 3.14 -33.81 10.19
C GLU A 26 4.52 -33.12 10.05
N GLY A 27 4.65 -31.85 10.49
CA GLY A 27 5.88 -31.07 10.37
C GLY A 27 6.11 -30.47 8.97
N ALA A 28 5.10 -30.49 8.10
CA ALA A 28 5.21 -29.89 6.78
C ALA A 28 5.07 -28.36 6.85
N SER A 29 5.68 -27.66 5.89
CA SER A 29 5.29 -26.30 5.55
C SER A 29 3.91 -26.30 4.88
N VAL A 30 3.15 -25.21 5.02
CA VAL A 30 1.79 -25.11 4.47
C VAL A 30 1.62 -23.83 3.66
N LEU A 31 1.08 -23.99 2.45
CA LEU A 31 0.57 -22.86 1.65
C LEU A 31 -0.96 -22.91 1.62
N VAL A 32 -1.61 -21.92 2.21
CA VAL A 32 -3.07 -21.80 2.18
C VAL A 32 -3.46 -20.71 1.19
N SER A 33 -4.13 -21.09 0.11
CA SER A 33 -4.74 -20.18 -0.87
C SER A 33 -6.26 -20.19 -0.68
N ALA A 34 -6.81 -19.11 -0.13
CA ALA A 34 -8.23 -19.05 0.19
C ALA A 34 -8.77 -17.61 0.12
N PRO A 35 -10.07 -17.40 -0.14
CA PRO A 35 -10.67 -16.06 -0.21
C PRO A 35 -10.42 -15.24 1.05
N THR A 36 -10.43 -13.92 0.90
CA THR A 36 -10.40 -13.00 2.06
C THR A 36 -11.64 -13.24 2.93
N GLY A 37 -11.45 -13.26 4.26
CA GLY A 37 -12.55 -13.53 5.20
C GLY A 37 -12.87 -15.01 5.40
N SER A 38 -12.15 -15.96 4.78
CA SER A 38 -12.35 -17.39 4.98
C SER A 38 -11.84 -17.92 6.34
N GLY A 39 -11.08 -17.12 7.09
CA GLY A 39 -10.52 -17.56 8.38
C GLY A 39 -9.15 -18.24 8.27
N LYS A 40 -8.33 -17.87 7.26
CA LYS A 40 -6.92 -18.33 7.12
C LYS A 40 -6.07 -18.11 8.38
N THR A 41 -6.35 -17.05 9.11
CA THR A 41 -5.65 -16.70 10.35
C THR A 41 -5.66 -17.83 11.39
N ALA A 42 -6.71 -18.66 11.44
CA ALA A 42 -6.77 -19.81 12.33
C ALA A 42 -5.60 -20.80 12.12
N VAL A 43 -5.14 -20.95 10.87
CA VAL A 43 -3.98 -21.80 10.54
C VAL A 43 -2.69 -21.21 11.10
N ALA A 44 -2.51 -19.90 10.99
CA ALA A 44 -1.38 -19.20 11.59
C ALA A 44 -1.39 -19.28 13.12
N ASP A 45 -2.56 -19.08 13.76
CA ASP A 45 -2.73 -19.19 15.21
C ASP A 45 -2.42 -20.60 15.70
N TYR A 46 -2.76 -21.63 14.91
CA TYR A 46 -2.39 -23.01 15.21
C TYR A 46 -0.89 -23.24 15.11
N ALA A 47 -0.23 -22.73 14.07
CA ALA A 47 1.21 -22.83 13.90
C ALA A 47 1.97 -22.14 15.05
N VAL A 48 1.51 -20.97 15.50
CA VAL A 48 2.05 -20.30 16.70
C VAL A 48 1.92 -21.20 17.93
N ALA A 49 0.76 -21.82 18.14
CA ALA A 49 0.55 -22.72 19.27
C ALA A 49 1.48 -23.94 19.24
N LEU A 50 1.67 -24.56 18.07
CA LEU A 50 2.60 -25.67 17.89
C LEU A 50 4.03 -25.27 18.18
N ALA A 51 4.49 -24.11 17.67
CA ALA A 51 5.84 -23.62 17.94
C ALA A 51 6.08 -23.39 19.44
N LEU A 52 5.10 -22.79 20.14
CA LEU A 52 5.17 -22.56 21.57
C LEU A 52 5.19 -23.87 22.38
N ASP A 53 4.44 -24.89 21.95
CA ASP A 53 4.43 -26.21 22.59
C ASP A 53 5.77 -26.95 22.38
N ALA A 54 6.34 -26.81 21.20
CA ALA A 54 7.67 -27.35 20.88
C ALA A 54 8.84 -26.57 21.53
N GLY A 55 8.58 -25.46 22.23
CA GLY A 55 9.62 -24.62 22.84
C GLY A 55 10.45 -23.85 21.81
N THR A 56 9.96 -23.68 20.57
CA THR A 56 10.60 -22.92 19.50
C THR A 56 9.96 -21.53 19.35
N LYS A 57 10.65 -20.63 18.63
CA LYS A 57 10.11 -19.31 18.30
C LYS A 57 9.24 -19.34 17.05
N ALA A 58 8.21 -18.51 17.03
CA ALA A 58 7.38 -18.24 15.87
C ALA A 58 7.49 -16.77 15.45
N PHE A 59 7.84 -16.51 14.20
CA PHE A 59 7.82 -15.14 13.65
C PHE A 59 6.63 -14.97 12.73
N TYR A 60 5.74 -14.04 13.09
CA TYR A 60 4.56 -13.68 12.31
C TYR A 60 4.87 -12.46 11.46
N THR A 61 4.96 -12.60 10.14
CA THR A 61 5.26 -11.48 9.27
C THR A 61 4.03 -10.97 8.54
N THR A 62 3.95 -9.66 8.37
CA THR A 62 2.88 -8.98 7.65
C THR A 62 3.46 -8.03 6.60
N PRO A 63 2.72 -7.73 5.52
CA PRO A 63 3.20 -6.79 4.50
C PRO A 63 3.17 -5.32 4.93
N LEU A 64 2.43 -4.98 5.98
CA LEU A 64 2.20 -3.60 6.40
C LEU A 64 2.28 -3.46 7.91
N LYS A 65 2.93 -2.39 8.39
CA LYS A 65 3.05 -2.09 9.82
C LYS A 65 1.70 -2.03 10.57
N ALA A 66 0.66 -1.48 9.94
CA ALA A 66 -0.67 -1.41 10.58
C ALA A 66 -1.21 -2.80 10.93
N LEU A 67 -0.97 -3.79 10.07
CA LEU A 67 -1.31 -5.20 10.33
C LEU A 67 -0.49 -5.80 11.46
N SER A 68 0.79 -5.44 11.54
CA SER A 68 1.64 -5.91 12.64
C SER A 68 1.10 -5.47 14.00
N ASN A 69 0.64 -4.23 14.13
CA ASN A 69 0.07 -3.72 15.38
C ASN A 69 -1.25 -4.42 15.75
N GLN A 70 -2.14 -4.61 14.76
CA GLN A 70 -3.38 -5.36 14.98
C GLN A 70 -3.08 -6.80 15.42
N LYS A 71 -2.15 -7.47 14.72
CA LYS A 71 -1.78 -8.85 15.02
C LYS A 71 -1.09 -8.99 16.38
N LEU A 72 -0.29 -7.98 16.78
CA LEU A 72 0.28 -7.92 18.12
C LEU A 72 -0.83 -8.00 19.18
N SER A 73 -1.82 -7.11 19.10
CA SER A 73 -2.92 -7.08 20.09
C SER A 73 -3.72 -8.39 20.11
N GLU A 74 -4.01 -8.98 18.94
CA GLU A 74 -4.70 -10.26 18.82
C GLU A 74 -3.91 -11.40 19.49
N LEU A 75 -2.60 -11.49 19.22
CA LEU A 75 -1.76 -12.55 19.78
C LEU A 75 -1.46 -12.32 21.26
N GLN A 76 -1.29 -11.07 21.71
CA GLN A 76 -1.15 -10.75 23.14
C GLN A 76 -2.39 -11.14 23.94
N SER A 77 -3.58 -10.88 23.41
CA SER A 77 -4.85 -11.33 24.02
C SER A 77 -4.94 -12.86 24.10
N ALA A 78 -4.37 -13.58 23.11
CA ALA A 78 -4.43 -15.03 23.03
C ALA A 78 -3.36 -15.75 23.86
N TYR A 79 -2.16 -15.18 23.99
CA TYR A 79 -0.99 -15.86 24.56
C TYR A 79 -0.33 -15.12 25.72
N GLY A 80 -0.79 -13.91 26.03
CA GLY A 80 -0.24 -13.04 27.08
C GLY A 80 0.83 -12.08 26.52
N GLU A 81 0.90 -10.89 27.10
CA GLU A 81 1.80 -9.81 26.66
C GLU A 81 3.29 -10.18 26.73
N GLU A 82 3.67 -10.97 27.77
CA GLU A 82 5.06 -11.36 27.98
C GLU A 82 5.61 -12.30 26.91
N ARG A 83 4.72 -13.01 26.23
CA ARG A 83 5.09 -14.01 25.23
C ARG A 83 5.08 -13.48 23.80
N VAL A 84 4.56 -12.27 23.59
CA VAL A 84 4.39 -11.70 22.25
C VAL A 84 5.07 -10.33 22.15
N GLY A 85 5.98 -10.21 21.19
CA GLY A 85 6.71 -8.99 20.89
C GLY A 85 6.36 -8.42 19.51
N LEU A 86 6.83 -7.21 19.24
CA LEU A 86 6.71 -6.52 17.97
C LEU A 86 8.07 -6.00 17.52
N LEU A 87 8.40 -6.20 16.25
CA LEU A 87 9.60 -5.64 15.64
C LEU A 87 9.25 -5.05 14.26
N THR A 88 9.26 -3.73 14.17
CA THR A 88 9.06 -2.98 12.92
C THR A 88 10.24 -2.02 12.72
N GLY A 89 10.33 -1.33 11.58
CA GLY A 89 11.44 -0.39 11.32
C GLY A 89 11.61 0.69 12.40
N ASP A 90 10.54 1.08 13.08
CA ASP A 90 10.50 2.18 14.04
C ASP A 90 10.07 1.78 15.46
N THR A 91 9.68 0.52 15.69
CA THR A 91 9.16 0.04 16.97
C THR A 91 9.76 -1.31 17.33
N SER A 92 10.28 -1.44 18.55
CA SER A 92 10.79 -2.69 19.10
C SER A 92 10.19 -2.90 20.49
N ILE A 93 9.32 -3.91 20.62
CA ILE A 93 8.70 -4.31 21.88
C ILE A 93 9.02 -5.78 22.08
N ARG A 94 9.70 -6.15 23.15
CA ARG A 94 10.04 -7.55 23.49
C ARG A 94 10.54 -8.36 22.31
N ALA A 95 11.55 -7.85 21.56
CA ALA A 95 12.06 -8.49 20.33
C ALA A 95 12.59 -9.93 20.56
N GLY A 96 12.92 -10.31 21.81
CA GLY A 96 13.34 -11.65 22.19
C GLY A 96 12.20 -12.60 22.58
N ALA A 97 10.93 -12.17 22.52
CA ALA A 97 9.77 -12.99 22.88
C ALA A 97 9.68 -14.28 22.04
N PRO A 98 9.03 -15.34 22.58
CA PRO A 98 8.81 -16.56 21.81
C PRO A 98 8.00 -16.36 20.52
N VAL A 99 7.08 -15.40 20.52
CA VAL A 99 6.33 -14.99 19.33
C VAL A 99 6.67 -13.55 19.02
N VAL A 100 7.14 -13.26 17.81
CA VAL A 100 7.43 -11.88 17.39
C VAL A 100 6.66 -11.57 16.12
N VAL A 101 5.85 -10.53 16.18
CA VAL A 101 5.18 -9.95 15.02
C VAL A 101 6.11 -8.95 14.37
N MET A 102 6.23 -8.98 13.05
CA MET A 102 7.13 -8.06 12.33
C MET A 102 6.70 -7.83 10.89
N THR A 103 7.27 -6.84 10.21
CA THR A 103 7.13 -6.76 8.76
C THR A 103 8.11 -7.72 8.08
N THR A 104 7.77 -8.18 6.88
CA THR A 104 8.60 -9.16 6.14
C THR A 104 9.99 -8.61 5.84
N GLU A 105 10.11 -7.29 5.62
CA GLU A 105 11.40 -6.62 5.42
C GLU A 105 12.31 -6.71 6.65
N VAL A 106 11.74 -6.59 7.83
CA VAL A 106 12.52 -6.71 9.08
C VAL A 106 13.09 -8.11 9.21
N LEU A 107 12.29 -9.15 8.93
CA LEU A 107 12.80 -10.53 8.93
C LEU A 107 13.93 -10.72 7.92
N ARG A 108 13.77 -10.23 6.69
CA ARG A 108 14.83 -10.26 5.67
C ARG A 108 16.12 -9.58 6.19
N ASN A 109 16.00 -8.40 6.78
CA ASN A 109 17.15 -7.64 7.29
C ASN A 109 17.85 -8.40 8.43
N MET A 110 17.09 -9.05 9.32
CA MET A 110 17.64 -9.91 10.37
C MET A 110 18.40 -11.11 9.78
N ILE A 111 17.89 -11.73 8.71
CA ILE A 111 18.55 -12.84 8.00
C ILE A 111 19.90 -12.37 7.41
N TYR A 112 19.92 -11.19 6.77
CA TYR A 112 21.15 -10.62 6.21
C TYR A 112 22.16 -10.23 7.29
N ALA A 113 21.69 -9.68 8.39
CA ALA A 113 22.55 -9.32 9.52
C ALA A 113 23.06 -10.51 10.33
N GLY A 114 22.54 -11.72 10.10
CA GLY A 114 22.84 -12.89 10.92
C GLY A 114 22.42 -12.71 12.37
N SER A 115 21.26 -12.08 12.63
CA SER A 115 20.79 -11.71 13.95
C SER A 115 20.69 -12.90 14.90
N GLU A 116 21.19 -12.75 16.12
CA GLU A 116 21.08 -13.76 17.18
C GLU A 116 19.61 -14.08 17.55
N LEU A 117 18.69 -13.17 17.28
CA LEU A 117 17.25 -13.36 17.50
C LEU A 117 16.67 -14.51 16.66
N LEU A 118 17.32 -14.88 15.54
CA LEU A 118 16.98 -16.05 14.73
C LEU A 118 17.24 -17.38 15.44
N GLY A 119 18.03 -17.37 16.52
CA GLY A 119 18.29 -18.58 17.31
C GLY A 119 17.01 -19.12 17.92
N GLY A 120 16.76 -20.44 17.70
CA GLY A 120 15.56 -21.13 18.15
C GLY A 120 14.29 -20.88 17.30
N LEU A 121 14.41 -20.22 16.15
CA LEU A 121 13.30 -20.01 15.21
C LEU A 121 12.87 -21.36 14.60
N GLY A 122 11.62 -21.76 14.86
CA GLY A 122 11.03 -22.99 14.31
C GLY A 122 10.04 -22.74 13.20
N THR A 123 9.30 -21.62 13.28
CA THR A 123 8.21 -21.36 12.33
C THR A 123 8.19 -19.90 11.89
N VAL A 124 8.00 -19.69 10.60
CA VAL A 124 7.73 -18.37 9.99
C VAL A 124 6.35 -18.38 9.35
N ILE A 125 5.51 -17.45 9.79
CA ILE A 125 4.23 -17.17 9.15
C ILE A 125 4.42 -16.00 8.18
N LEU A 126 4.20 -16.24 6.88
CA LEU A 126 4.17 -15.22 5.84
C LEU A 126 2.71 -14.91 5.52
N ASP A 127 2.18 -13.88 6.19
CA ASP A 127 0.82 -13.43 5.89
C ASP A 127 0.80 -12.64 4.59
N GLU A 128 -0.29 -12.81 3.81
CA GLU A 128 -0.50 -12.18 2.51
C GLU A 128 0.69 -12.43 1.53
N VAL A 129 1.13 -13.70 1.40
CA VAL A 129 2.29 -14.04 0.56
C VAL A 129 2.13 -13.64 -0.92
N HIS A 130 0.91 -13.38 -1.40
CA HIS A 130 0.66 -12.85 -2.74
C HIS A 130 1.24 -11.43 -2.97
N PHE A 131 1.69 -10.72 -1.91
CA PHE A 131 2.52 -9.52 -2.05
C PHE A 131 3.87 -9.76 -2.72
N LEU A 132 4.26 -10.99 -2.93
CA LEU A 132 5.39 -11.37 -3.78
C LEU A 132 5.31 -10.73 -5.19
N GLN A 133 4.12 -10.41 -5.68
CA GLN A 133 3.91 -9.68 -6.94
C GLN A 133 4.00 -8.14 -6.83
N ASP A 134 4.21 -7.56 -5.63
CA ASP A 134 4.37 -6.11 -5.48
C ASP A 134 5.62 -5.64 -6.22
N PRO A 135 5.51 -4.66 -7.18
CA PRO A 135 6.62 -4.25 -8.03
C PRO A 135 7.83 -3.70 -7.28
N TYR A 136 7.64 -3.21 -6.08
CA TYR A 136 8.68 -2.55 -5.28
C TYR A 136 9.23 -3.43 -4.17
N ARG A 137 8.39 -4.27 -3.56
CA ARG A 137 8.70 -5.00 -2.34
C ARG A 137 8.64 -6.51 -2.49
N GLY A 138 8.13 -7.04 -3.61
CA GLY A 138 7.83 -8.46 -3.79
C GLY A 138 9.04 -9.39 -3.63
N SER A 139 10.25 -8.97 -4.03
CA SER A 139 11.48 -9.77 -3.87
C SER A 139 11.75 -10.18 -2.42
N VAL A 140 11.30 -9.39 -1.45
CA VAL A 140 11.54 -9.62 -0.02
C VAL A 140 10.99 -10.98 0.45
N TRP A 141 9.79 -11.37 -0.04
CA TRP A 141 9.19 -12.66 0.30
C TRP A 141 10.01 -13.84 -0.23
N GLU A 142 10.49 -13.72 -1.47
CA GLU A 142 11.34 -14.75 -2.08
C GLU A 142 12.69 -14.84 -1.34
N GLU A 143 13.31 -13.71 -1.03
CA GLU A 143 14.55 -13.65 -0.27
C GLU A 143 14.40 -14.33 1.10
N VAL A 144 13.31 -14.08 1.83
CA VAL A 144 13.02 -14.72 3.12
C VAL A 144 12.85 -16.23 2.96
N ILE A 145 12.07 -16.70 1.98
CA ILE A 145 11.84 -18.12 1.75
C ILE A 145 13.17 -18.82 1.39
N ILE A 146 14.01 -18.20 0.56
CA ILE A 146 15.27 -18.81 0.10
C ILE A 146 16.33 -18.80 1.22
N LEU A 147 16.45 -17.71 1.99
CA LEU A 147 17.57 -17.44 2.88
C LEU A 147 17.34 -17.77 4.36
N ALA A 148 16.10 -18.02 4.78
CA ALA A 148 15.81 -18.37 6.17
C ALA A 148 16.63 -19.60 6.63
N PRO A 149 16.95 -19.73 7.92
CA PRO A 149 17.73 -20.85 8.45
C PRO A 149 17.15 -22.20 8.05
N PRO A 150 18.00 -23.23 7.87
CA PRO A 150 17.53 -24.60 7.65
C PRO A 150 16.64 -25.09 8.80
N GLY A 151 15.66 -25.93 8.50
CA GLY A 151 14.76 -26.50 9.50
C GLY A 151 13.61 -25.60 9.94
N VAL A 152 13.55 -24.34 9.48
CA VAL A 152 12.41 -23.47 9.72
C VAL A 152 11.25 -23.87 8.81
N SER A 153 10.07 -24.16 9.40
CA SER A 153 8.83 -24.40 8.65
C SER A 153 8.13 -23.10 8.27
N PHE A 154 7.42 -23.11 7.15
CA PHE A 154 6.69 -21.95 6.65
C PHE A 154 5.18 -22.16 6.66
N VAL A 155 4.45 -21.16 7.11
CA VAL A 155 3.01 -21.03 6.93
C VAL A 155 2.74 -19.83 6.04
N CYS A 156 2.46 -20.09 4.77
CA CYS A 156 2.22 -19.08 3.76
C CYS A 156 0.70 -18.90 3.60
N LEU A 157 0.17 -17.72 3.94
CA LEU A 157 -1.23 -17.38 3.77
C LEU A 157 -1.40 -16.47 2.57
N SER A 158 -2.26 -16.85 1.64
CA SER A 158 -2.52 -16.11 0.40
C SER A 158 -4.00 -15.84 0.18
N ALA A 159 -4.32 -14.74 -0.49
CA ALA A 159 -5.58 -14.63 -1.21
C ALA A 159 -5.66 -15.74 -2.28
N THR A 160 -6.84 -15.96 -2.85
CA THR A 160 -7.01 -16.94 -3.92
C THR A 160 -6.18 -16.53 -5.15
N VAL A 161 -5.30 -17.42 -5.58
CA VAL A 161 -4.50 -17.31 -6.80
C VAL A 161 -4.68 -18.58 -7.64
N SER A 162 -4.58 -18.47 -8.97
CA SER A 162 -4.84 -19.60 -9.87
C SER A 162 -3.70 -20.62 -9.87
N ASN A 163 -2.46 -20.16 -9.72
CA ASN A 163 -1.24 -20.97 -9.74
C ASN A 163 -0.65 -21.27 -8.35
N ALA A 164 -1.50 -21.46 -7.33
CA ALA A 164 -1.06 -21.78 -5.98
C ALA A 164 -0.20 -23.07 -5.92
N GLU A 165 -0.49 -24.05 -6.76
CA GLU A 165 0.27 -25.30 -6.84
C GLU A 165 1.69 -25.08 -7.36
N GLU A 166 1.90 -24.17 -8.32
CA GLU A 166 3.24 -23.79 -8.79
C GLU A 166 4.06 -23.11 -7.70
N LEU A 167 3.42 -22.17 -6.96
CA LEU A 167 4.05 -21.53 -5.80
C LEU A 167 4.41 -22.57 -4.73
N GLY A 168 3.52 -23.51 -4.43
CA GLY A 168 3.76 -24.59 -3.47
C GLY A 168 4.88 -25.52 -3.91
N SER A 169 4.96 -25.84 -5.20
CA SER A 169 6.05 -26.64 -5.78
C SER A 169 7.40 -25.94 -5.65
N TRP A 170 7.43 -24.62 -5.92
CA TRP A 170 8.63 -23.82 -5.71
C TRP A 170 9.07 -23.79 -4.23
N ILE A 171 8.11 -23.60 -3.29
CA ILE A 171 8.42 -23.63 -1.85
C ILE A 171 8.94 -25.01 -1.46
N THR A 172 8.33 -26.09 -1.96
CA THR A 172 8.79 -27.47 -1.70
C THR A 172 10.24 -27.68 -2.15
N GLU A 173 10.60 -27.20 -3.32
CA GLU A 173 11.98 -27.30 -3.84
C GLU A 173 12.99 -26.54 -2.97
N ARG A 174 12.55 -25.44 -2.31
CA ARG A 174 13.43 -24.59 -1.47
C ARG A 174 13.48 -25.04 -0.01
N ARG A 175 12.33 -25.50 0.54
CA ARG A 175 12.14 -25.70 1.99
C ARG A 175 11.79 -27.13 2.39
N GLY A 176 11.62 -28.03 1.44
CA GLY A 176 11.17 -29.40 1.68
C GLY A 176 9.66 -29.53 1.69
N LEU A 177 9.13 -30.59 2.29
CA LEU A 177 7.72 -30.94 2.23
C LEU A 177 6.81 -29.75 2.53
N THR A 178 6.01 -29.38 1.53
CA THR A 178 5.03 -28.29 1.63
C THR A 178 3.67 -28.79 1.13
N ARG A 179 2.64 -28.64 1.95
CA ARG A 179 1.25 -28.96 1.57
C ARG A 179 0.57 -27.70 1.04
N VAL A 180 -0.04 -27.83 -0.14
CA VAL A 180 -0.85 -26.77 -0.74
C VAL A 180 -2.31 -27.05 -0.44
N VAL A 181 -2.95 -26.12 0.28
CA VAL A 181 -4.36 -26.21 0.68
C VAL A 181 -5.12 -25.10 0.00
N ILE A 182 -6.03 -25.47 -0.89
CA ILE A 182 -6.79 -24.53 -1.73
C ILE A 182 -8.28 -24.56 -1.33
N GLU A 183 -8.79 -23.40 -0.94
CA GLU A 183 -10.22 -23.16 -0.78
C GLU A 183 -10.70 -22.13 -1.80
N ARG A 184 -11.68 -22.48 -2.60
CA ARG A 184 -12.22 -21.60 -3.64
C ARG A 184 -13.56 -21.01 -3.27
N SER A 185 -14.29 -21.66 -2.36
CA SER A 185 -15.60 -21.20 -1.92
C SER A 185 -15.47 -20.09 -0.88
N ARG A 186 -16.34 -19.09 -1.00
CA ARG A 186 -16.47 -18.05 0.01
C ARG A 186 -17.40 -18.54 1.13
N PRO A 187 -17.04 -18.30 2.41
CA PRO A 187 -17.92 -18.67 3.53
C PRO A 187 -19.26 -17.93 3.50
N ILE A 188 -19.27 -16.71 2.95
CA ILE A 188 -20.48 -15.90 2.77
C ILE A 188 -20.64 -15.61 1.29
N ALA A 189 -21.80 -15.98 0.73
CA ALA A 189 -22.14 -15.73 -0.67
C ALA A 189 -22.10 -14.21 -0.97
N LEU A 190 -21.58 -13.85 -2.14
CA LEU A 190 -21.47 -12.46 -2.58
C LEU A 190 -22.45 -12.21 -3.74
N ARG A 191 -23.31 -11.22 -3.59
CA ARG A 191 -24.18 -10.73 -4.67
C ARG A 191 -23.65 -9.43 -5.23
N SER A 192 -23.59 -9.33 -6.54
CA SER A 192 -23.11 -8.13 -7.24
C SER A 192 -24.27 -7.30 -7.78
N HIS A 193 -24.24 -6.01 -7.52
CA HIS A 193 -25.30 -5.06 -7.88
C HIS A 193 -24.73 -3.87 -8.64
N VAL A 194 -25.57 -3.30 -9.51
CA VAL A 194 -25.35 -1.96 -10.04
C VAL A 194 -26.42 -1.02 -9.46
N ALA A 195 -25.98 0.05 -8.81
CA ALA A 195 -26.87 1.06 -8.24
C ALA A 195 -27.19 2.13 -9.29
N VAL A 196 -28.44 2.33 -9.61
CA VAL A 196 -28.90 3.26 -10.65
C VAL A 196 -29.90 4.25 -10.06
N ALA A 197 -29.67 5.55 -10.20
CA ALA A 197 -30.66 6.56 -9.82
C ALA A 197 -31.63 6.83 -10.99
N ASP A 198 -32.90 6.99 -10.70
CA ASP A 198 -33.85 7.61 -11.62
C ASP A 198 -33.54 9.10 -11.77
N ALA A 199 -33.45 9.58 -12.99
CA ALA A 199 -33.03 10.96 -13.26
C ALA A 199 -34.01 12.03 -12.74
N ARG A 200 -35.30 11.67 -12.56
CA ARG A 200 -36.37 12.58 -12.12
C ARG A 200 -36.60 12.50 -10.62
N THR A 201 -36.80 11.29 -10.11
CA THR A 201 -37.18 11.05 -8.69
C THR A 201 -35.98 10.94 -7.79
N ARG A 202 -34.78 10.73 -8.33
CA ARG A 202 -33.52 10.46 -7.62
C ARG A 202 -33.52 9.18 -6.79
N ARG A 203 -34.61 8.40 -6.80
CA ARG A 203 -34.62 7.08 -6.15
C ARG A 203 -33.55 6.18 -6.75
N VAL A 204 -32.84 5.46 -5.91
CA VAL A 204 -31.78 4.53 -6.31
C VAL A 204 -32.31 3.10 -6.29
N ASP A 205 -32.22 2.43 -7.42
CA ASP A 205 -32.53 1.01 -7.57
C ASP A 205 -31.21 0.20 -7.53
N LEU A 206 -31.17 -0.86 -6.72
CA LEU A 206 -30.04 -1.81 -6.63
C LEU A 206 -30.36 -3.03 -7.51
N VAL A 207 -29.82 -3.03 -8.73
CA VAL A 207 -30.05 -4.10 -9.72
C VAL A 207 -29.03 -5.21 -9.52
N GLU A 208 -29.46 -6.41 -9.12
CA GLU A 208 -28.57 -7.59 -9.05
C GLU A 208 -28.12 -7.99 -10.45
N VAL A 209 -26.79 -8.02 -10.66
CA VAL A 209 -26.22 -8.22 -12.01
C VAL A 209 -25.64 -9.60 -12.24
N THR A 210 -25.44 -10.40 -11.18
CA THR A 210 -24.93 -11.77 -11.28
C THR A 210 -25.90 -12.76 -10.66
N ARG A 211 -26.12 -13.89 -11.33
CA ARG A 211 -26.87 -15.03 -10.80
C ARG A 211 -26.24 -16.32 -11.31
N ASP A 212 -26.01 -17.28 -10.42
CA ASP A 212 -25.42 -18.58 -10.75
C ASP A 212 -24.13 -18.50 -11.59
N GLY A 213 -23.26 -17.51 -11.27
CA GLY A 213 -21.97 -17.30 -11.95
C GLY A 213 -22.07 -16.63 -13.33
N ALA A 214 -23.25 -16.14 -13.74
CA ALA A 214 -23.47 -15.48 -15.02
C ALA A 214 -24.15 -14.11 -14.87
N LEU A 215 -24.20 -13.35 -15.97
CA LEU A 215 -24.97 -12.11 -16.04
C LEU A 215 -26.47 -12.40 -15.89
N SER A 216 -27.11 -11.73 -14.93
CA SER A 216 -28.56 -11.88 -14.69
C SER A 216 -29.42 -11.28 -15.82
N GLU A 217 -30.67 -11.67 -15.89
CA GLU A 217 -31.66 -11.08 -16.82
C GLU A 217 -31.87 -9.58 -16.51
N ALA A 218 -31.90 -9.21 -15.20
CA ALA A 218 -32.00 -7.81 -14.78
C ALA A 218 -30.78 -6.99 -15.24
N GLY A 219 -29.57 -7.56 -15.14
CA GLY A 219 -28.35 -6.98 -15.66
C GLY A 219 -28.36 -6.78 -17.17
N SER A 220 -28.85 -7.78 -17.92
CA SER A 220 -29.00 -7.69 -19.38
C SER A 220 -29.95 -6.57 -19.80
N ARG A 221 -31.10 -6.45 -19.11
CA ARG A 221 -32.07 -5.35 -19.34
C ARG A 221 -31.47 -3.99 -19.02
N LEU A 222 -30.64 -3.92 -17.96
CA LEU A 222 -29.91 -2.68 -17.60
C LEU A 222 -28.93 -2.28 -18.70
N ASP A 223 -28.20 -3.23 -19.28
CA ASP A 223 -27.29 -2.97 -20.40
C ASP A 223 -28.00 -2.44 -21.64
N GLU A 224 -29.16 -3.01 -21.98
CA GLU A 224 -29.97 -2.48 -23.08
C GLU A 224 -30.42 -1.05 -22.83
N ARG A 225 -30.91 -0.75 -21.60
CA ARG A 225 -31.30 0.61 -21.22
C ARG A 225 -30.10 1.58 -21.30
N SER A 226 -28.90 1.17 -20.83
CA SER A 226 -27.67 1.95 -20.89
C SER A 226 -27.24 2.24 -22.34
N LYS A 227 -27.33 1.24 -23.23
CA LYS A 227 -27.03 1.37 -24.67
C LYS A 227 -28.00 2.31 -25.35
N ARG A 228 -29.31 2.16 -25.11
CA ARG A 228 -30.37 3.04 -25.65
C ARG A 228 -30.17 4.49 -25.19
N GLN A 229 -29.91 4.71 -23.89
CA GLN A 229 -29.65 6.06 -23.36
C GLN A 229 -28.41 6.71 -24.00
N ARG A 230 -27.36 5.92 -24.28
CA ARG A 230 -26.15 6.40 -24.97
C ARG A 230 -26.42 6.77 -26.43
N ALA A 231 -27.26 6.00 -27.14
CA ALA A 231 -27.64 6.26 -28.52
C ALA A 231 -28.49 7.52 -28.67
N LEU A 232 -29.28 7.86 -27.66
CA LEU A 232 -30.22 9.00 -27.65
C LEU A 232 -29.54 10.34 -27.24
N ARG A 233 -28.23 10.44 -27.21
CA ARG A 233 -27.50 11.68 -26.82
C ARG A 233 -27.82 12.84 -27.77
N GLY A 234 -28.72 13.74 -27.31
CA GLY A 234 -28.96 15.06 -27.85
C GLY A 234 -29.30 16.04 -26.73
N PRO A 235 -29.12 17.35 -26.90
CA PRO A 235 -29.31 18.35 -25.81
C PRO A 235 -30.73 18.38 -25.20
N ARG A 236 -31.70 17.76 -25.84
CA ARG A 236 -33.14 17.73 -25.41
C ARG A 236 -33.56 16.43 -24.72
N ASN A 237 -32.77 15.37 -24.75
CA ASN A 237 -33.15 14.06 -24.18
C ASN A 237 -32.38 13.81 -22.88
N ARG A 238 -32.93 14.22 -21.74
CA ARG A 238 -32.48 13.78 -20.43
C ARG A 238 -32.82 12.31 -20.29
N GLY A 239 -31.82 11.46 -20.30
CA GLY A 239 -32.00 10.01 -20.08
C GLY A 239 -32.74 9.75 -18.76
N GLN A 240 -33.41 8.61 -18.67
CA GLN A 240 -34.13 8.18 -17.46
C GLN A 240 -33.19 7.71 -16.34
N MET A 241 -31.95 7.37 -16.67
CA MET A 241 -30.96 6.86 -15.72
C MET A 241 -29.92 7.94 -15.37
N ALA A 242 -29.62 8.07 -14.10
CA ALA A 242 -28.59 8.96 -13.58
C ALA A 242 -27.59 8.21 -12.67
N SER A 243 -26.41 8.78 -12.53
CA SER A 243 -25.47 8.33 -11.49
C SER A 243 -26.01 8.73 -10.12
N PRO A 244 -26.11 7.79 -9.17
CA PRO A 244 -26.53 8.14 -7.82
C PRO A 244 -25.50 9.08 -7.16
N ARG A 245 -25.98 10.02 -6.34
CA ARG A 245 -25.14 10.76 -5.43
C ARG A 245 -24.72 9.86 -4.29
N ARG A 246 -23.63 10.20 -3.59
CA ARG A 246 -23.13 9.38 -2.47
C ARG A 246 -24.13 9.27 -1.34
N THR A 247 -24.80 10.36 -0.99
CA THR A 247 -25.87 10.39 0.02
C THR A 247 -27.06 9.53 -0.37
N GLU A 248 -27.56 9.65 -1.61
CA GLU A 248 -28.64 8.80 -2.14
C GLU A 248 -28.27 7.31 -2.11
N LEU A 249 -27.00 6.99 -2.38
CA LEU A 249 -26.51 5.61 -2.31
C LEU A 249 -26.46 5.09 -0.86
N VAL A 250 -26.02 5.91 0.09
CA VAL A 250 -25.99 5.57 1.52
C VAL A 250 -27.41 5.35 2.05
N GLU A 251 -28.36 6.18 1.67
CA GLU A 251 -29.79 6.03 2.00
C GLU A 251 -30.35 4.73 1.43
N ALA A 252 -30.10 4.44 0.15
CA ALA A 252 -30.54 3.20 -0.49
C ALA A 252 -29.94 1.96 0.18
N LEU A 253 -28.66 1.98 0.58
CA LEU A 253 -28.06 0.89 1.33
C LEU A 253 -28.71 0.70 2.70
N SER A 254 -29.06 1.80 3.39
CA SER A 254 -29.75 1.77 4.68
C SER A 254 -31.16 1.20 4.55
N GLU A 255 -31.93 1.65 3.56
CA GLU A 255 -33.30 1.20 3.30
C GLU A 255 -33.37 -0.29 2.95
N ASN A 256 -32.31 -0.84 2.33
CA ASN A 256 -32.24 -2.25 1.93
C ASN A 256 -31.51 -3.12 2.96
N ASP A 257 -31.27 -2.63 4.17
CA ASP A 257 -30.57 -3.35 5.24
C ASP A 257 -29.16 -3.85 4.80
N MET A 258 -28.45 -3.03 4.04
CA MET A 258 -27.12 -3.36 3.51
C MET A 258 -25.97 -2.67 4.25
N LEU A 259 -26.22 -2.06 5.39
CA LEU A 259 -25.19 -1.50 6.27
C LEU A 259 -24.71 -2.53 7.31
N PRO A 260 -23.46 -2.43 7.81
CA PRO A 260 -22.45 -1.41 7.50
C PRO A 260 -21.79 -1.60 6.13
N ALA A 261 -21.33 -0.51 5.53
CA ALA A 261 -20.75 -0.49 4.20
C ALA A 261 -19.38 0.19 4.15
N ILE A 262 -18.50 -0.34 3.30
CA ILE A 262 -17.26 0.33 2.90
C ILE A 262 -17.42 0.82 1.46
N VAL A 263 -17.17 2.12 1.23
CA VAL A 263 -17.24 2.75 -0.08
C VAL A 263 -15.82 3.06 -0.55
N PHE A 264 -15.29 2.29 -1.50
CA PHE A 264 -13.97 2.52 -2.06
C PHE A 264 -13.97 3.66 -3.08
N ILE A 265 -13.20 4.70 -2.77
CA ILE A 265 -12.97 5.88 -3.61
C ILE A 265 -11.46 6.02 -3.81
N PHE A 266 -10.97 5.98 -5.05
CA PHE A 266 -9.53 6.03 -5.35
C PHE A 266 -8.93 7.45 -5.26
N SER A 267 -9.41 8.25 -4.33
CA SER A 267 -8.96 9.62 -4.07
C SER A 267 -9.22 10.01 -2.62
N ARG A 268 -8.19 10.46 -1.91
CA ARG A 268 -8.27 10.89 -0.50
C ARG A 268 -9.22 12.06 -0.33
N ASN A 269 -9.02 13.14 -1.09
CA ASN A 269 -9.87 14.31 -1.04
C ASN A 269 -11.35 13.97 -1.33
N ALA A 270 -11.57 13.01 -2.24
CA ALA A 270 -12.93 12.59 -2.55
C ALA A 270 -13.56 11.73 -1.42
N CYS A 271 -12.75 11.07 -0.56
CA CYS A 271 -13.24 10.44 0.67
C CYS A 271 -13.69 11.50 1.69
N ASP A 272 -12.86 12.52 1.91
CA ASP A 272 -13.18 13.63 2.82
C ASP A 272 -14.41 14.43 2.33
N ASP A 273 -14.47 14.73 1.03
CA ASP A 273 -15.63 15.36 0.39
C ASP A 273 -16.91 14.52 0.56
N ALA A 274 -16.80 13.18 0.46
CA ALA A 274 -17.95 12.29 0.63
C ALA A 274 -18.53 12.38 2.05
N VAL A 275 -17.64 12.33 3.04
CA VAL A 275 -18.03 12.49 4.47
C VAL A 275 -18.67 13.84 4.70
N ARG A 276 -18.02 14.93 4.23
CA ARG A 276 -18.56 16.29 4.38
C ARG A 276 -19.95 16.41 3.81
N HIS A 277 -20.18 15.98 2.56
CA HIS A 277 -21.49 16.02 1.92
C HIS A 277 -22.54 15.20 2.69
N CYS A 278 -22.18 14.00 3.19
CA CYS A 278 -23.12 13.22 4.01
C CYS A 278 -23.55 13.97 5.28
N VAL A 279 -22.61 14.67 5.95
CA VAL A 279 -22.91 15.44 7.14
C VAL A 279 -23.75 16.68 6.81
N GLU A 280 -23.41 17.40 5.74
CA GLU A 280 -24.13 18.59 5.23
C GLU A 280 -25.56 18.24 4.79
N ASP A 281 -25.75 17.11 4.11
CA ASP A 281 -27.06 16.60 3.67
C ASP A 281 -27.87 15.99 4.85
N GLY A 282 -27.35 16.03 6.08
CA GLY A 282 -28.07 15.63 7.29
C GLY A 282 -28.14 14.14 7.54
N VAL A 283 -27.27 13.33 6.91
CA VAL A 283 -27.19 11.88 7.17
C VAL A 283 -26.92 11.61 8.65
N ARG A 284 -27.76 10.75 9.26
CA ARG A 284 -27.64 10.31 10.65
C ARG A 284 -27.97 8.81 10.71
N LEU A 285 -26.94 7.99 10.91
CA LEU A 285 -27.06 6.52 10.84
C LEU A 285 -26.92 5.84 12.21
N VAL A 286 -26.70 6.62 13.26
CA VAL A 286 -26.42 6.09 14.61
C VAL A 286 -27.41 6.66 15.63
N SER A 287 -27.70 5.86 16.66
CA SER A 287 -28.53 6.23 17.79
C SER A 287 -27.81 7.19 18.76
N GLY A 288 -28.57 7.78 19.68
CA GLY A 288 -28.00 8.63 20.74
C GLY A 288 -26.99 7.92 21.64
N ARG A 289 -27.21 6.62 21.92
CA ARG A 289 -26.27 5.80 22.73
C ARG A 289 -24.97 5.54 21.97
N GLU A 290 -25.07 5.18 20.70
CA GLU A 290 -23.87 4.95 19.86
C GLU A 290 -23.05 6.23 19.72
N ARG A 291 -23.69 7.41 19.63
CA ARG A 291 -22.96 8.70 19.59
C ARG A 291 -22.11 8.95 20.83
N VAL A 292 -22.66 8.67 22.02
CA VAL A 292 -21.92 8.82 23.28
C VAL A 292 -20.72 7.89 23.30
N GLU A 293 -20.89 6.65 22.88
CA GLU A 293 -19.80 5.69 22.82
C GLU A 293 -18.73 6.07 21.79
N ILE A 294 -19.12 6.54 20.61
CA ILE A 294 -18.20 7.06 19.59
C ILE A 294 -17.37 8.21 20.16
N ARG A 295 -17.99 9.17 20.85
CA ARG A 295 -17.30 10.30 21.46
C ARG A 295 -16.28 9.82 22.49
N ARG A 296 -16.64 8.89 23.37
CA ARG A 296 -15.74 8.29 24.34
C ARG A 296 -14.52 7.65 23.65
N ARG A 297 -14.73 6.89 22.55
CA ARG A 297 -13.65 6.29 21.78
C ARG A 297 -12.75 7.34 21.11
N CYS A 298 -13.34 8.42 20.59
CA CYS A 298 -12.55 9.51 20.02
C CYS A 298 -11.61 10.13 21.07
N GLU A 299 -12.12 10.43 22.26
CA GLU A 299 -11.35 10.98 23.37
C GLU A 299 -10.26 10.03 23.85
N GLU A 300 -10.60 8.75 24.04
CA GLU A 300 -9.67 7.70 24.50
C GLU A 300 -8.49 7.51 23.52
N LEU A 301 -8.78 7.34 22.23
CA LEU A 301 -7.77 7.03 21.24
C LEU A 301 -6.99 8.25 20.71
N THR A 302 -7.38 9.45 21.11
CA THR A 302 -6.63 10.69 20.85
C THR A 302 -5.91 11.23 22.08
N GLN A 303 -5.98 10.52 23.23
CA GLN A 303 -5.21 10.87 24.41
C GLN A 303 -3.71 11.02 24.09
N GLY A 304 -3.08 12.05 24.66
CA GLY A 304 -1.66 12.36 24.41
C GLY A 304 -1.39 13.23 23.17
N ILE A 305 -2.41 13.58 22.39
CA ILE A 305 -2.30 14.62 21.37
C ILE A 305 -2.75 15.95 22.03
N SER A 306 -1.95 17.01 21.89
CA SER A 306 -2.27 18.31 22.46
C SER A 306 -3.53 18.93 21.82
N ASP A 307 -4.29 19.74 22.57
CA ASP A 307 -5.49 20.43 22.05
C ASP A 307 -5.18 21.27 20.81
N GLY A 308 -4.02 21.96 20.80
CA GLY A 308 -3.60 22.73 19.63
C GLY A 308 -3.28 21.88 18.40
N ASP A 309 -2.76 20.66 18.59
CA ASP A 309 -2.56 19.71 17.49
C ASP A 309 -3.90 19.13 17.02
N LEU A 310 -4.82 18.81 17.94
CA LEU A 310 -6.18 18.35 17.61
C LEU A 310 -6.95 19.39 16.80
N GLU A 311 -6.87 20.66 17.20
CA GLU A 311 -7.49 21.77 16.46
C GLU A 311 -6.89 21.89 15.05
N ALA A 312 -5.56 21.85 14.93
CA ALA A 312 -4.86 21.90 13.65
C ALA A 312 -5.20 20.70 12.72
N LEU A 313 -5.56 19.55 13.29
CA LEU A 313 -6.01 18.36 12.59
C LEU A 313 -7.50 18.37 12.23
N GLY A 314 -8.27 19.38 12.66
CA GLY A 314 -9.71 19.47 12.42
C GLY A 314 -10.53 18.45 13.22
N TYR A 315 -10.11 18.14 14.45
CA TYR A 315 -10.75 17.14 15.31
C TYR A 315 -12.27 17.33 15.45
N GLY A 316 -12.74 18.55 15.64
CA GLY A 316 -14.17 18.82 15.83
C GLY A 316 -15.05 18.39 14.65
N SER A 317 -14.64 18.68 13.42
CA SER A 317 -15.36 18.27 12.21
C SER A 317 -15.26 16.77 11.97
N TRP A 318 -14.09 16.17 12.22
CA TRP A 318 -13.86 14.73 12.13
C TRP A 318 -14.71 13.97 13.16
N ALA A 319 -14.69 14.33 14.44
CA ALA A 319 -15.50 13.69 15.48
C ALA A 319 -17.00 13.80 15.18
N SER A 320 -17.47 14.96 14.72
CA SER A 320 -18.87 15.17 14.31
C SER A 320 -19.30 14.23 13.18
N SER A 321 -18.39 13.90 12.25
CA SER A 321 -18.70 12.95 11.19
C SER A 321 -18.85 11.51 11.72
N LEU A 322 -18.01 11.11 12.66
CA LEU A 322 -18.13 9.80 13.32
C LEU A 322 -19.46 9.72 14.11
N GLU A 323 -19.83 10.79 14.81
CA GLU A 323 -21.13 10.90 15.51
C GLU A 323 -22.34 10.86 14.56
N ALA A 324 -22.15 11.12 13.28
CA ALA A 324 -23.17 10.91 12.25
C ALA A 324 -23.22 9.46 11.72
N GLY A 325 -22.24 8.63 12.09
CA GLY A 325 -22.10 7.25 11.65
C GLY A 325 -21.32 7.08 10.35
N VAL A 326 -20.63 8.13 9.89
CA VAL A 326 -19.85 8.14 8.65
C VAL A 326 -18.42 8.58 8.91
N ALA A 327 -17.44 7.97 8.21
CA ALA A 327 -16.03 8.34 8.35
C ALA A 327 -15.27 8.20 7.04
N ALA A 328 -14.18 8.96 6.91
CA ALA A 328 -13.15 8.71 5.90
C ALA A 328 -12.08 7.76 6.47
N HIS A 329 -11.44 6.98 5.60
CA HIS A 329 -10.28 6.16 5.95
C HIS A 329 -9.27 6.15 4.80
N HIS A 330 -8.15 6.83 4.97
CA HIS A 330 -7.08 6.90 3.97
C HIS A 330 -5.72 7.26 4.60
N ALA A 331 -4.65 7.03 3.84
CA ALA A 331 -3.28 7.26 4.31
C ALA A 331 -2.92 8.73 4.61
N GLY A 332 -3.78 9.70 4.23
CA GLY A 332 -3.63 11.13 4.56
C GLY A 332 -4.10 11.51 5.95
N MET A 333 -4.74 10.57 6.69
CA MET A 333 -5.17 10.79 8.08
C MET A 333 -4.04 10.42 9.05
N VAL A 334 -4.01 11.09 10.19
CA VAL A 334 -3.08 10.71 11.27
C VAL A 334 -3.44 9.34 11.85
N PRO A 335 -2.46 8.58 12.33
CA PRO A 335 -2.68 7.20 12.78
C PRO A 335 -3.75 7.06 13.86
N ALA A 336 -3.79 7.97 14.84
CA ALA A 336 -4.80 7.96 15.90
C ALA A 336 -6.24 8.02 15.33
N PHE A 337 -6.50 8.91 14.38
CA PHE A 337 -7.81 9.02 13.74
C PHE A 337 -8.19 7.77 12.96
N ARG A 338 -7.22 7.17 12.24
CA ARG A 338 -7.47 5.91 11.52
C ARG A 338 -7.83 4.79 12.47
N ARG A 339 -7.08 4.60 13.57
CA ARG A 339 -7.36 3.57 14.59
C ARG A 339 -8.74 3.75 15.21
N THR A 340 -9.15 5.00 15.48
CA THR A 340 -10.50 5.29 16.00
C THR A 340 -11.58 4.86 15.01
N VAL A 341 -11.42 5.17 13.73
CA VAL A 341 -12.35 4.73 12.66
C VAL A 341 -12.39 3.20 12.59
N GLU A 342 -11.24 2.55 12.62
CA GLU A 342 -11.11 1.08 12.57
C GLU A 342 -11.80 0.41 13.76
N SER A 343 -11.55 0.89 15.00
CA SER A 343 -12.19 0.40 16.21
C SER A 343 -13.71 0.59 16.19
N CYS A 344 -14.18 1.82 15.94
CA CYS A 344 -15.61 2.12 15.88
C CYS A 344 -16.34 1.33 14.78
N PHE A 345 -15.69 1.07 13.64
CA PHE A 345 -16.29 0.26 12.58
C PHE A 345 -16.33 -1.23 12.94
N ALA A 346 -15.27 -1.76 13.53
CA ALA A 346 -15.22 -3.16 14.00
C ALA A 346 -16.28 -3.45 15.07
N GLU A 347 -16.55 -2.49 15.94
CA GLU A 347 -17.60 -2.54 16.98
C GLU A 347 -19.02 -2.28 16.42
N GLY A 348 -19.15 -1.99 15.13
CA GLY A 348 -20.44 -1.72 14.47
C GLY A 348 -21.03 -0.35 14.80
N LEU A 349 -20.28 0.54 15.45
CA LEU A 349 -20.68 1.90 15.75
C LEU A 349 -20.76 2.77 14.51
N LEU A 350 -19.79 2.64 13.60
CA LEU A 350 -19.84 3.31 12.29
C LEU A 350 -20.59 2.45 11.27
N LYS A 351 -21.40 3.11 10.45
CA LYS A 351 -22.24 2.44 9.44
C LYS A 351 -21.69 2.57 8.03
N VAL A 352 -20.96 3.65 7.72
CA VAL A 352 -20.35 3.86 6.40
C VAL A 352 -18.93 4.40 6.54
N VAL A 353 -17.99 3.76 5.85
CA VAL A 353 -16.61 4.22 5.75
C VAL A 353 -16.26 4.46 4.27
N PHE A 354 -15.89 5.70 3.94
CA PHE A 354 -15.35 6.07 2.64
C PHE A 354 -13.84 5.88 2.64
N ALA A 355 -13.33 4.94 1.85
CA ALA A 355 -11.95 4.51 1.95
C ALA A 355 -11.20 4.52 0.62
N THR A 356 -9.88 4.66 0.70
CA THR A 356 -8.98 4.37 -0.43
C THR A 356 -8.61 2.88 -0.46
N GLU A 357 -8.02 2.42 -1.57
CA GLU A 357 -7.59 1.03 -1.78
C GLU A 357 -6.75 0.47 -0.62
N THR A 358 -6.02 1.33 0.11
CA THR A 358 -5.18 0.92 1.24
C THR A 358 -5.94 0.20 2.36
N LEU A 359 -7.25 0.45 2.52
CA LEU A 359 -8.09 -0.28 3.47
C LEU A 359 -8.34 -1.74 3.04
N ALA A 360 -8.32 -2.02 1.74
CA ALA A 360 -8.48 -3.38 1.22
C ALA A 360 -7.27 -4.26 1.54
N LEU A 361 -6.11 -3.67 1.79
CA LEU A 361 -4.86 -4.35 2.06
C LEU A 361 -4.75 -4.74 3.54
N GLY A 362 -5.28 -5.89 3.91
CA GLY A 362 -4.95 -6.60 5.13
C GLY A 362 -5.63 -6.14 6.43
N ILE A 363 -6.18 -4.92 6.54
CA ILE A 363 -6.88 -4.47 7.76
C ILE A 363 -8.17 -5.28 7.91
N ASN A 364 -8.40 -5.89 9.08
CA ASN A 364 -9.59 -6.68 9.34
C ASN A 364 -10.81 -5.79 9.64
N MET A 365 -11.40 -5.24 8.60
CA MET A 365 -12.63 -4.45 8.64
C MET A 365 -13.66 -5.06 7.69
N PRO A 366 -14.36 -6.14 8.08
CA PRO A 366 -15.41 -6.71 7.26
C PRO A 366 -16.67 -5.86 7.33
N ALA A 367 -17.33 -5.69 6.19
CA ALA A 367 -18.61 -4.98 6.05
C ALA A 367 -19.69 -5.92 5.51
N ARG A 368 -20.95 -5.58 5.67
CA ARG A 368 -22.04 -6.29 4.99
C ARG A 368 -22.01 -6.00 3.49
N SER A 369 -21.72 -4.73 3.14
CA SER A 369 -21.62 -4.29 1.75
C SER A 369 -20.31 -3.60 1.44
N VAL A 370 -19.84 -3.77 0.21
CA VAL A 370 -18.74 -3.01 -0.37
C VAL A 370 -19.23 -2.29 -1.62
N VAL A 371 -18.99 -1.00 -1.68
CA VAL A 371 -19.23 -0.19 -2.87
C VAL A 371 -17.90 0.10 -3.55
N VAL A 372 -17.79 -0.17 -4.84
CA VAL A 372 -16.66 0.22 -5.69
C VAL A 372 -17.11 1.38 -6.56
N GLU A 373 -16.76 2.61 -6.20
CA GLU A 373 -17.31 3.81 -6.84
C GLU A 373 -16.95 3.92 -8.33
N ARG A 374 -15.80 3.40 -8.74
CA ARG A 374 -15.35 3.36 -10.14
C ARG A 374 -14.59 2.08 -10.43
N LEU A 375 -14.78 1.52 -11.63
CA LEU A 375 -13.97 0.39 -12.13
C LEU A 375 -12.65 0.83 -12.77
N GLN A 376 -12.18 2.04 -12.48
CA GLN A 376 -10.91 2.58 -12.97
C GLN A 376 -10.15 3.24 -11.83
N LYS A 377 -8.86 2.96 -11.75
CA LYS A 377 -7.94 3.59 -10.80
C LYS A 377 -6.79 4.30 -11.53
N VAL A 378 -6.16 5.25 -10.86
CA VAL A 378 -4.96 5.94 -11.39
C VAL A 378 -3.74 5.13 -10.99
N ARG A 379 -2.96 4.68 -11.98
CA ARG A 379 -1.64 4.06 -11.81
C ARG A 379 -0.56 4.99 -12.39
N ALA A 380 0.72 4.67 -12.17
CA ALA A 380 1.86 5.47 -12.66
C ALA A 380 1.84 5.75 -14.17
N GLY A 381 1.18 4.90 -14.99
CA GLY A 381 1.02 5.05 -16.45
C GLY A 381 -0.28 5.72 -16.89
N GLY A 382 -1.16 6.17 -15.98
CA GLY A 382 -2.46 6.76 -16.31
C GLY A 382 -3.65 6.06 -15.65
N ARG A 383 -4.85 6.18 -16.25
CA ARG A 383 -6.04 5.48 -15.75
C ARG A 383 -6.05 4.04 -16.25
N ALA A 384 -6.10 3.08 -15.34
CA ALA A 384 -6.21 1.66 -15.63
C ALA A 384 -7.58 1.14 -15.15
N VAL A 385 -8.18 0.21 -15.89
CA VAL A 385 -9.36 -0.54 -15.44
C VAL A 385 -8.93 -1.50 -14.35
N LEU A 386 -9.78 -1.72 -13.33
CA LEU A 386 -9.56 -2.74 -12.31
C LEU A 386 -9.50 -4.11 -12.97
N ASP A 387 -8.54 -4.91 -12.58
CA ASP A 387 -8.52 -6.32 -12.93
C ASP A 387 -9.39 -7.16 -11.96
N ALA A 388 -9.54 -8.44 -12.25
CA ALA A 388 -10.35 -9.35 -11.44
C ALA A 388 -9.79 -9.51 -10.02
N GLY A 389 -8.47 -9.50 -9.86
CA GLY A 389 -7.80 -9.57 -8.56
C GLY A 389 -8.06 -8.33 -7.71
N ASP A 390 -7.90 -7.14 -8.29
CA ASP A 390 -8.24 -5.87 -7.64
C ASP A 390 -9.71 -5.88 -7.16
N PHE A 391 -10.64 -6.28 -8.04
CA PHE A 391 -12.08 -6.31 -7.72
C PHE A 391 -12.38 -7.34 -6.62
N ALA A 392 -11.81 -8.53 -6.70
CA ALA A 392 -11.98 -9.59 -5.70
C ALA A 392 -11.42 -9.17 -4.33
N GLN A 393 -10.29 -8.49 -4.29
CA GLN A 393 -9.67 -8.00 -3.06
C GLN A 393 -10.53 -6.93 -2.38
N LEU A 394 -11.05 -5.95 -3.15
CA LEU A 394 -11.96 -4.93 -2.63
C LEU A 394 -13.25 -5.56 -2.11
N THR A 395 -13.92 -6.36 -2.94
CA THR A 395 -15.22 -6.98 -2.61
C THR A 395 -15.09 -8.16 -1.65
N GLY A 396 -13.87 -8.64 -1.43
CA GLY A 396 -13.53 -9.64 -0.42
C GLY A 396 -13.87 -9.23 1.01
N ARG A 397 -14.05 -7.92 1.25
CA ARG A 397 -14.48 -7.37 2.54
C ARG A 397 -15.99 -7.47 2.80
N ALA A 398 -16.79 -7.81 1.77
CA ALA A 398 -18.24 -7.91 1.89
C ALA A 398 -18.65 -9.28 2.47
N GLY A 399 -19.60 -9.27 3.41
CA GLY A 399 -20.10 -10.44 4.12
C GLY A 399 -19.28 -10.79 5.37
N ARG A 400 -19.89 -10.56 6.55
CA ARG A 400 -19.27 -10.82 7.85
C ARG A 400 -19.60 -12.24 8.30
N ARG A 401 -18.58 -13.08 8.44
CA ARG A 401 -18.76 -14.47 8.87
C ARG A 401 -19.45 -14.53 10.25
N GLY A 402 -20.48 -15.35 10.38
CA GLY A 402 -21.27 -15.50 11.61
C GLY A 402 -22.31 -14.39 11.86
N LEU A 403 -22.33 -13.33 11.05
CA LEU A 403 -23.28 -12.21 11.18
C LEU A 403 -24.18 -12.04 9.96
N ASP A 404 -23.64 -12.21 8.76
CA ASP A 404 -24.38 -12.00 7.52
C ASP A 404 -24.58 -13.32 6.78
N SER A 405 -25.76 -13.51 6.19
CA SER A 405 -26.04 -14.65 5.30
C SER A 405 -25.55 -14.39 3.86
N VAL A 406 -25.48 -13.11 3.47
CA VAL A 406 -25.06 -12.66 2.14
C VAL A 406 -24.27 -11.36 2.27
N GLY A 407 -23.19 -11.26 1.51
CA GLY A 407 -22.45 -10.01 1.29
C GLY A 407 -22.86 -9.36 -0.02
N HIS A 408 -22.69 -8.04 -0.13
CA HIS A 408 -23.09 -7.28 -1.31
C HIS A 408 -21.92 -6.48 -1.88
N ALA A 409 -21.66 -6.63 -3.18
CA ALA A 409 -20.77 -5.77 -3.96
C ALA A 409 -21.61 -4.84 -4.80
N VAL A 410 -21.44 -3.53 -4.65
CA VAL A 410 -22.27 -2.54 -5.34
C VAL A 410 -21.38 -1.62 -6.19
N VAL A 411 -21.74 -1.43 -7.45
CA VAL A 411 -21.06 -0.48 -8.35
C VAL A 411 -22.06 0.58 -8.78
N PRO A 412 -21.86 1.86 -8.45
CA PRO A 412 -22.74 2.94 -8.90
C PRO A 412 -22.69 3.11 -10.42
N TRP A 413 -23.86 3.09 -11.04
CA TRP A 413 -23.98 3.30 -12.48
C TRP A 413 -23.46 4.67 -12.91
N ARG A 414 -22.75 4.68 -14.02
CA ARG A 414 -22.29 5.88 -14.71
C ARG A 414 -22.43 5.72 -16.21
N SER A 415 -22.52 6.82 -16.92
CA SER A 415 -22.57 6.77 -18.39
C SER A 415 -21.36 6.03 -18.95
N GLY A 416 -21.62 4.94 -19.67
CA GLY A 416 -20.62 4.06 -20.24
C GLY A 416 -20.30 2.79 -19.45
N LEU A 417 -20.81 2.64 -18.22
CA LEU A 417 -20.74 1.41 -17.47
C LEU A 417 -21.82 0.43 -17.94
N LEU A 418 -21.45 -0.81 -18.16
CA LEU A 418 -22.36 -1.92 -18.43
C LEU A 418 -22.41 -2.87 -17.22
N ALA A 419 -23.59 -3.45 -16.97
CA ALA A 419 -23.76 -4.49 -15.96
C ALA A 419 -22.90 -5.74 -16.28
N SER A 420 -22.75 -6.04 -17.57
CA SER A 420 -21.87 -7.11 -18.05
C SER A 420 -20.39 -6.89 -17.72
N ASP A 421 -19.90 -5.65 -17.61
CA ASP A 421 -18.52 -5.39 -17.15
C ASP A 421 -18.35 -5.76 -15.67
N VAL A 422 -19.36 -5.44 -14.84
CA VAL A 422 -19.36 -5.78 -13.40
C VAL A 422 -19.49 -7.30 -13.23
N ALA A 423 -20.40 -7.93 -13.97
CA ALA A 423 -20.58 -9.38 -13.92
C ALA A 423 -19.30 -10.12 -14.33
N ARG A 424 -18.64 -9.68 -15.40
CA ARG A 424 -17.37 -10.25 -15.86
C ARG A 424 -16.28 -10.16 -14.78
N LEU A 425 -16.11 -9.02 -14.12
CA LEU A 425 -15.14 -8.88 -13.03
C LEU A 425 -15.48 -9.77 -11.83
N ALA A 426 -16.76 -9.86 -11.48
CA ALA A 426 -17.24 -10.65 -10.34
C ALA A 426 -17.12 -12.17 -10.54
N THR A 427 -17.15 -12.64 -11.80
CA THR A 427 -17.12 -14.07 -12.16
C THR A 427 -15.80 -14.51 -12.78
N SER A 428 -14.86 -13.60 -12.97
CA SER A 428 -13.53 -13.94 -13.50
C SER A 428 -12.77 -14.84 -12.52
N PRO A 429 -11.99 -15.80 -13.04
CA PRO A 429 -11.12 -16.62 -12.21
C PRO A 429 -10.08 -15.77 -11.46
N ALA A 430 -9.52 -16.33 -10.40
CA ALA A 430 -8.42 -15.71 -9.68
C ALA A 430 -7.23 -15.47 -10.64
N PRO A 431 -6.50 -14.35 -10.48
CA PRO A 431 -5.33 -14.07 -11.31
C PRO A 431 -4.16 -15.02 -10.97
N ASP A 432 -3.25 -15.17 -11.94
CA ASP A 432 -1.97 -15.81 -11.70
C ASP A 432 -1.09 -14.90 -10.83
N LEU A 433 -0.38 -15.50 -9.91
CA LEU A 433 0.65 -14.85 -9.11
C LEU A 433 1.95 -14.79 -9.92
N HIS A 434 2.43 -13.59 -10.14
CA HIS A 434 3.69 -13.34 -10.83
C HIS A 434 4.78 -12.88 -9.86
N SER A 435 6.01 -13.29 -10.10
CA SER A 435 7.15 -12.80 -9.34
C SER A 435 7.50 -11.36 -9.75
N SER A 436 7.77 -10.51 -8.77
CA SER A 436 8.36 -9.18 -8.94
C SER A 436 9.84 -9.16 -8.53
N PHE A 437 10.51 -10.31 -8.53
CA PHE A 437 11.91 -10.42 -8.12
C PHE A 437 12.80 -9.51 -8.95
N ARG A 438 13.64 -8.75 -8.26
CA ARG A 438 14.64 -7.87 -8.87
C ARG A 438 15.91 -7.80 -8.03
N SER A 439 17.05 -7.68 -8.70
CA SER A 439 18.34 -7.47 -8.05
C SER A 439 18.42 -5.98 -7.60
N THR A 440 18.34 -5.76 -6.28
CA THR A 440 18.55 -4.43 -5.64
C THR A 440 20.02 -4.28 -5.24
N TYR A 441 20.46 -3.07 -4.98
CA TYR A 441 21.83 -2.84 -4.50
C TYR A 441 22.08 -3.49 -3.15
N ASN A 442 21.12 -3.37 -2.22
CA ASN A 442 21.20 -4.03 -0.92
C ASN A 442 21.27 -5.55 -1.03
N LEU A 443 20.47 -6.17 -1.92
CA LEU A 443 20.59 -7.59 -2.20
C LEU A 443 21.99 -7.94 -2.71
N ALA A 444 22.50 -7.22 -3.72
CA ALA A 444 23.79 -7.51 -4.35
C ALA A 444 24.95 -7.46 -3.35
N VAL A 445 25.05 -6.39 -2.52
CA VAL A 445 26.12 -6.31 -1.51
C VAL A 445 26.00 -7.40 -0.43
N ASN A 446 24.79 -7.76 -0.02
CA ASN A 446 24.60 -8.84 0.94
C ASN A 446 24.93 -10.23 0.34
N LEU A 447 24.72 -10.44 -0.97
CA LEU A 447 25.17 -11.65 -1.65
C LEU A 447 26.70 -11.71 -1.77
N VAL A 448 27.35 -10.61 -2.16
CA VAL A 448 28.83 -10.51 -2.19
C VAL A 448 29.45 -10.76 -0.82
N ARG A 449 28.84 -10.24 0.27
CA ARG A 449 29.29 -10.47 1.62
C ARG A 449 29.19 -11.93 2.06
N ARG A 450 28.13 -12.63 1.62
CA ARG A 450 27.76 -13.96 2.11
C ARG A 450 28.31 -15.10 1.28
N TYR A 451 28.49 -14.89 -0.02
CA TYR A 451 28.83 -15.93 -0.97
C TYR A 451 30.11 -15.61 -1.75
N PRO A 452 30.92 -16.62 -2.09
CA PRO A 452 32.01 -16.46 -3.05
C PRO A 452 31.44 -16.14 -4.43
N ALA A 453 32.26 -15.61 -5.33
CA ALA A 453 31.86 -15.16 -6.67
C ALA A 453 31.06 -16.20 -7.45
N GLU A 454 31.47 -17.46 -7.38
CA GLU A 454 30.84 -18.57 -8.11
C GLU A 454 29.41 -18.90 -7.60
N LYS A 455 29.06 -18.42 -6.41
CA LYS A 455 27.74 -18.65 -5.79
C LYS A 455 26.92 -17.39 -5.63
N VAL A 456 27.36 -16.25 -6.19
CA VAL A 456 26.65 -14.97 -6.03
C VAL A 456 25.23 -15.00 -6.61
N HIS A 457 25.00 -15.84 -7.63
CA HIS A 457 23.68 -16.01 -8.23
C HIS A 457 22.73 -16.92 -7.43
N TYR A 458 23.16 -17.46 -6.29
CA TYR A 458 22.43 -18.45 -5.49
C TYR A 458 20.96 -18.10 -5.24
N VAL A 459 20.67 -16.82 -4.91
CA VAL A 459 19.30 -16.36 -4.62
C VAL A 459 18.52 -16.14 -5.91
N VAL A 460 19.15 -15.55 -6.91
CA VAL A 460 18.54 -15.28 -8.22
C VAL A 460 18.10 -16.58 -8.89
N ASP A 461 19.00 -17.57 -8.94
CA ASP A 461 18.75 -18.88 -9.55
C ASP A 461 17.66 -19.69 -8.83
N ARG A 462 17.37 -19.33 -7.58
CA ARG A 462 16.36 -19.95 -6.73
C ARG A 462 15.08 -19.15 -6.61
N SER A 463 14.99 -17.98 -7.23
CA SER A 463 13.81 -17.12 -7.18
C SER A 463 12.59 -17.78 -7.82
N PHE A 464 11.41 -17.35 -7.42
CA PHE A 464 10.15 -17.80 -8.05
C PHE A 464 10.06 -17.32 -9.50
N ALA A 465 10.61 -16.11 -9.78
CA ALA A 465 10.76 -15.63 -11.15
C ALA A 465 11.49 -16.63 -12.03
N GLN A 466 12.62 -17.16 -11.54
CA GLN A 466 13.44 -18.13 -12.26
C GLN A 466 12.74 -19.50 -12.38
N PHE A 467 11.98 -19.91 -11.36
CA PHE A 467 11.19 -21.13 -11.38
C PHE A 467 10.06 -21.09 -12.43
N LEU A 468 9.40 -19.95 -12.58
CA LEU A 468 8.35 -19.75 -13.59
C LEU A 468 8.91 -19.66 -15.02
N ASP A 469 10.12 -19.12 -15.17
CA ASP A 469 10.76 -18.85 -16.47
C ASP A 469 11.65 -20.03 -16.90
N LYS A 470 11.03 -21.10 -17.40
CA LYS A 470 11.69 -22.37 -17.80
C LYS A 470 12.73 -22.23 -18.95
N GLY A 471 13.01 -21.04 -19.45
CA GLY A 471 13.88 -20.87 -20.63
C GLY A 471 14.84 -19.66 -20.64
N HIS A 472 14.72 -18.68 -19.75
CA HIS A 472 15.44 -17.40 -19.83
C HIS A 472 16.38 -17.13 -18.64
N HIS A 473 17.07 -18.16 -18.14
CA HIS A 473 17.97 -18.09 -16.97
C HIS A 473 18.99 -16.93 -17.03
N ALA A 474 19.40 -16.49 -18.23
CA ALA A 474 20.43 -15.47 -18.41
C ALA A 474 19.99 -14.04 -18.06
N ALA A 475 18.69 -13.72 -18.09
CA ALA A 475 18.24 -12.32 -17.98
C ALA A 475 18.33 -11.77 -16.55
N LEU A 476 17.94 -12.55 -15.54
CA LEU A 476 17.99 -12.13 -14.13
C LEU A 476 19.41 -12.14 -13.58
N SER A 477 20.18 -13.19 -13.85
CA SER A 477 21.58 -13.30 -13.47
C SER A 477 22.42 -12.20 -14.10
N GLY A 478 22.28 -11.94 -15.41
CA GLY A 478 22.95 -10.83 -16.07
C GLY A 478 22.53 -9.43 -15.57
N ARG A 479 21.35 -9.31 -14.93
CA ARG A 479 20.97 -8.06 -14.24
C ARG A 479 21.72 -7.90 -12.93
N LEU A 480 21.89 -8.98 -12.15
CA LEU A 480 22.71 -8.97 -10.95
C LEU A 480 24.16 -8.62 -11.25
N ASP A 481 24.73 -9.19 -12.33
CA ASP A 481 26.10 -8.89 -12.73
C ASP A 481 26.28 -7.39 -13.03
N ARG A 482 25.37 -6.80 -13.77
CA ARG A 482 25.41 -5.34 -14.06
C ARG A 482 25.28 -4.47 -12.78
N VAL A 483 24.49 -4.93 -11.78
CA VAL A 483 24.43 -4.27 -10.47
C VAL A 483 25.76 -4.34 -9.76
N ILE A 484 26.41 -5.52 -9.73
CA ILE A 484 27.72 -5.73 -9.11
C ILE A 484 28.80 -4.91 -9.84
N GLU A 485 28.79 -4.88 -11.17
CA GLU A 485 29.72 -4.06 -11.97
C GLU A 485 29.58 -2.57 -11.66
N LEU A 486 28.34 -2.07 -11.56
CA LEU A 486 28.08 -0.67 -11.15
C LEU A 486 28.62 -0.40 -9.73
N LEU A 487 28.35 -1.30 -8.78
CA LEU A 487 28.84 -1.19 -7.41
C LEU A 487 30.38 -1.23 -7.35
N ALA A 488 31.02 -2.07 -8.15
CA ALA A 488 32.48 -2.13 -8.25
C ALA A 488 33.04 -0.82 -8.84
N GLY A 489 32.43 -0.30 -9.92
CA GLY A 489 32.81 0.98 -10.53
C GLY A 489 32.67 2.19 -9.59
N TRP A 490 31.81 2.10 -8.57
CA TRP A 490 31.60 3.12 -7.54
C TRP A 490 32.39 2.85 -6.25
N GLY A 491 33.16 1.75 -6.20
CA GLY A 491 34.04 1.40 -5.07
C GLY A 491 33.29 0.83 -3.85
N TYR A 492 32.17 0.13 -4.06
CA TYR A 492 31.42 -0.58 -3.03
C TYR A 492 31.80 -2.06 -2.93
N VAL A 493 32.28 -2.63 -4.04
CA VAL A 493 32.68 -4.02 -4.16
C VAL A 493 34.08 -4.09 -4.78
N ASP A 494 34.97 -4.86 -4.16
CA ASP A 494 36.23 -5.28 -4.77
C ASP A 494 35.96 -6.61 -5.53
N ILE A 495 36.27 -6.64 -6.82
CA ILE A 495 36.15 -7.88 -7.61
C ILE A 495 37.35 -8.80 -7.37
N THR A 496 38.52 -8.21 -7.15
CA THR A 496 39.78 -8.90 -6.86
C THR A 496 40.52 -8.18 -5.75
N PRO A 497 40.50 -8.68 -4.51
CA PRO A 497 39.79 -9.86 -4.01
C PRO A 497 38.29 -9.65 -3.92
N TRP A 498 37.49 -10.74 -4.05
CA TRP A 498 36.05 -10.69 -3.95
C TRP A 498 35.60 -10.39 -2.51
N ARG A 499 35.15 -9.16 -2.27
CA ARG A 499 34.72 -8.69 -0.96
C ARG A 499 34.00 -7.35 -1.04
N LEU A 500 33.33 -6.96 0.06
CA LEU A 500 32.86 -5.60 0.22
C LEU A 500 34.01 -4.67 0.62
N THR A 501 33.95 -3.43 0.17
CA THR A 501 34.74 -2.33 0.72
C THR A 501 34.06 -1.77 1.99
N GLU A 502 34.68 -0.82 2.69
CA GLU A 502 34.06 -0.10 3.81
C GLU A 502 32.74 0.59 3.40
N ARG A 503 32.70 1.15 2.17
CA ARG A 503 31.46 1.71 1.57
C ARG A 503 30.42 0.63 1.34
N GLY A 504 30.82 -0.55 0.88
CA GLY A 504 29.95 -1.71 0.69
C GLY A 504 29.35 -2.20 2.00
N GLU A 505 30.13 -2.25 3.08
CA GLU A 505 29.65 -2.61 4.42
C GLU A 505 28.62 -1.58 4.96
N THR A 506 28.83 -0.29 4.66
CA THR A 506 27.85 0.78 4.95
C THR A 506 26.55 0.55 4.20
N LEU A 507 26.61 0.33 2.87
CA LEU A 507 25.44 0.08 2.02
C LEU A 507 24.67 -1.16 2.46
N ALA A 508 25.35 -2.23 2.88
CA ALA A 508 24.73 -3.48 3.32
C ALA A 508 23.80 -3.30 4.53
N ARG A 509 23.97 -2.20 5.29
CA ARG A 509 23.19 -1.86 6.49
C ARG A 509 22.18 -0.72 6.25
N VAL A 510 22.11 -0.16 5.04
CA VAL A 510 21.11 0.84 4.65
C VAL A 510 19.93 0.13 3.98
N PHE A 511 18.79 0.15 4.62
CA PHE A 511 17.55 -0.51 4.15
C PHE A 511 16.54 0.55 3.69
N HIS A 512 16.77 1.09 2.49
CA HIS A 512 15.94 2.16 1.95
C HIS A 512 15.82 2.02 0.42
N GLU A 513 14.75 2.58 -0.18
CA GLU A 513 14.57 2.56 -1.64
C GLU A 513 15.71 3.27 -2.40
N CYS A 514 16.34 4.26 -1.76
CA CYS A 514 17.49 4.99 -2.28
C CYS A 514 18.78 4.58 -1.55
N ASP A 515 18.95 3.31 -1.22
CA ASP A 515 20.04 2.76 -0.41
C ASP A 515 21.43 3.19 -0.89
N LEU A 516 21.75 2.97 -2.17
CA LEU A 516 23.03 3.38 -2.76
C LEU A 516 23.23 4.89 -2.75
N LEU A 517 22.17 5.67 -3.03
CA LEU A 517 22.25 7.13 -3.00
C LEU A 517 22.54 7.66 -1.58
N VAL A 518 21.87 7.10 -0.57
CA VAL A 518 22.12 7.45 0.85
C VAL A 518 23.55 7.07 1.24
N ALA A 519 24.01 5.86 0.89
CA ALA A 519 25.36 5.40 1.19
C ALA A 519 26.43 6.29 0.52
N GLU A 520 26.19 6.73 -0.71
CA GLU A 520 27.11 7.62 -1.44
C GLU A 520 27.15 9.03 -0.80
N CYS A 521 26.00 9.59 -0.40
CA CYS A 521 25.95 10.85 0.33
C CYS A 521 26.69 10.79 1.66
N LEU A 522 26.60 9.66 2.39
CA LEU A 522 27.38 9.41 3.59
C LEU A 522 28.89 9.31 3.29
N ALA A 523 29.25 8.56 2.27
CA ALA A 523 30.65 8.39 1.87
C ALA A 523 31.31 9.70 1.43
N CYS A 524 30.57 10.58 0.74
CA CYS A 524 31.03 11.90 0.34
C CYS A 524 30.99 12.95 1.47
N GLY A 525 30.46 12.62 2.68
CA GLY A 525 30.36 13.55 3.80
C GLY A 525 29.31 14.65 3.62
N LEU A 526 28.36 14.50 2.70
CA LEU A 526 27.33 15.51 2.41
C LEU A 526 26.36 15.73 3.58
N LEU A 527 26.33 14.82 4.54
CA LEU A 527 25.51 14.89 5.74
C LEU A 527 26.33 15.25 7.00
N ASP A 528 27.66 15.46 6.87
CA ASP A 528 28.53 15.79 7.98
C ASP A 528 28.46 17.28 8.36
N GLY A 529 28.61 17.59 9.65
CA GLY A 529 28.66 18.95 10.16
C GLY A 529 27.36 19.74 10.06
N VAL A 530 26.23 19.05 9.85
CA VAL A 530 24.88 19.65 9.73
C VAL A 530 24.16 19.54 11.06
N GLU A 531 23.52 20.61 11.53
CA GLU A 531 22.68 20.60 12.73
C GLU A 531 21.44 19.68 12.59
N ALA A 532 20.93 19.19 13.71
CA ALA A 532 19.86 18.21 13.75
C ALA A 532 18.60 18.59 12.91
N PRO A 533 18.01 19.81 13.03
CA PRO A 533 16.85 20.17 12.22
C PRO A 533 17.16 20.27 10.72
N ALA A 534 18.37 20.70 10.39
CA ALA A 534 18.85 20.81 9.03
C ALA A 534 19.12 19.41 8.42
N LEU A 535 19.68 18.48 9.20
CA LEU A 535 19.88 17.10 8.79
C LEU A 535 18.55 16.39 8.52
N ALA A 536 17.53 16.59 9.40
CA ALA A 536 16.19 16.08 9.18
C ALA A 536 15.59 16.58 7.84
N ALA A 537 15.82 17.85 7.51
CA ALA A 537 15.39 18.44 6.24
C ALA A 537 16.08 17.80 5.05
N LEU A 538 17.41 17.60 5.08
CA LEU A 538 18.15 16.95 3.98
C LEU A 538 17.73 15.49 3.80
N VAL A 539 17.61 14.74 4.91
CA VAL A 539 17.21 13.32 4.87
C VAL A 539 15.78 13.16 4.34
N SER A 540 14.89 14.16 4.51
CA SER A 540 13.53 14.11 3.94
C SER A 540 13.54 14.01 2.42
N GLY A 541 14.57 14.50 1.75
CA GLY A 541 14.70 14.40 0.29
C GLY A 541 14.79 12.96 -0.22
N PHE A 542 15.27 12.03 0.60
CA PHE A 542 15.30 10.60 0.26
C PHE A 542 13.96 9.90 0.52
N CYS A 543 13.12 10.40 1.43
CA CYS A 543 11.92 9.73 1.91
C CYS A 543 10.63 10.21 1.24
N PHE A 544 10.61 11.42 0.70
CA PHE A 544 9.40 12.04 0.14
C PHE A 544 9.39 12.04 -1.38
N GLU A 545 8.21 11.90 -1.95
CA GLU A 545 7.91 12.09 -3.37
C GLU A 545 6.61 12.87 -3.51
N ALA A 546 6.69 14.09 -4.05
CA ALA A 546 5.52 14.87 -4.38
C ALA A 546 4.73 14.18 -5.49
N ARG A 547 3.46 13.86 -5.23
CA ARG A 547 2.56 13.40 -6.29
C ARG A 547 2.33 14.56 -7.25
N THR A 548 2.94 14.50 -8.43
CA THR A 548 2.64 15.42 -9.53
C THR A 548 1.18 15.22 -9.94
N SER A 549 0.29 16.04 -9.38
CA SER A 549 -1.02 16.26 -9.96
C SER A 549 -0.79 16.98 -11.29
N ARG A 550 -0.79 16.25 -12.41
CA ARG A 550 -0.98 16.87 -13.71
C ARG A 550 -2.37 17.48 -13.70
N THR A 551 -2.49 18.72 -13.24
CA THR A 551 -3.63 19.56 -13.50
C THR A 551 -3.67 19.78 -15.01
N GLY A 552 -4.44 18.92 -15.68
CA GLY A 552 -4.93 19.23 -17.02
C GLY A 552 -5.73 20.52 -16.90
N GLY A 553 -5.30 21.55 -17.57
CA GLY A 553 -5.98 22.84 -17.61
C GLY A 553 -7.45 22.66 -17.98
N SER A 554 -8.34 22.83 -17.01
CA SER A 554 -9.74 23.10 -17.24
C SER A 554 -9.87 24.62 -17.24
N GLY A 555 -10.16 25.19 -18.40
CA GLY A 555 -10.52 26.58 -18.55
C GLY A 555 -11.63 26.94 -17.57
N GLY A 556 -11.37 27.97 -16.78
CA GLY A 556 -12.35 28.55 -15.87
C GLY A 556 -13.56 29.10 -16.62
N PRO A 557 -14.75 29.14 -16.00
CA PRO A 557 -15.94 29.74 -16.60
C PRO A 557 -15.81 31.27 -16.58
N GLY A 558 -15.69 31.86 -17.77
CA GLY A 558 -15.77 33.31 -17.96
C GLY A 558 -17.14 33.83 -17.55
N GLY A 559 -17.15 34.84 -16.72
CA GLY A 559 -18.32 35.62 -16.36
C GLY A 559 -18.93 36.39 -17.54
N PRO A 560 -20.16 36.95 -17.37
CA PRO A 560 -20.97 37.41 -18.49
C PRO A 560 -20.49 38.76 -19.02
N ARG A 561 -20.36 38.86 -20.35
CA ARG A 561 -20.30 40.20 -21.04
C ARG A 561 -21.35 40.27 -22.14
N GLY A 562 -21.94 41.45 -22.11
CA GLY A 562 -23.12 41.87 -22.84
C GLY A 562 -22.98 41.97 -24.34
N VAL A 563 -24.13 42.02 -24.88
CA VAL A 563 -24.79 42.54 -26.08
C VAL A 563 -23.91 43.35 -27.07
N GLY A 564 -23.98 42.95 -28.36
CA GLY A 564 -23.58 43.77 -29.50
C GLY A 564 -23.69 43.00 -30.83
N GLY A 565 -24.69 43.31 -31.63
CA GLY A 565 -25.12 42.63 -32.88
C GLY A 565 -24.25 42.98 -34.13
N PRO A 566 -24.83 42.90 -35.33
CA PRO A 566 -24.52 41.78 -36.27
C PRO A 566 -23.82 42.26 -37.55
N GLY A 567 -23.30 41.30 -38.35
CA GLY A 567 -22.95 41.61 -39.72
C GLY A 567 -21.88 40.75 -40.36
N GLY A 568 -22.24 40.08 -41.46
CA GLY A 568 -21.28 39.87 -42.53
C GLY A 568 -21.07 38.45 -43.04
N VAL A 569 -21.83 38.14 -44.03
CA VAL A 569 -21.81 37.06 -45.02
C VAL A 569 -20.49 36.97 -45.83
N SER A 570 -20.03 35.72 -46.16
CA SER A 570 -19.68 35.23 -47.52
C SER A 570 -18.80 33.97 -47.44
N ARG A 571 -19.21 32.86 -47.87
CA ARG A 571 -19.10 32.11 -49.16
C ARG A 571 -17.67 32.15 -49.78
N LEU A 572 -17.00 31.03 -50.08
CA LEU A 572 -17.10 30.08 -51.18
C LEU A 572 -15.91 29.10 -51.22
N ARG A 573 -16.18 27.80 -51.41
CA ARG A 573 -15.77 26.85 -52.44
C ARG A 573 -14.31 26.64 -52.84
N GLY A 574 -13.99 25.35 -53.01
CA GLY A 574 -13.24 24.75 -54.13
C GLY A 574 -12.28 23.63 -53.67
N VAL A 575 -12.58 22.38 -53.74
CA VAL A 575 -12.37 21.36 -54.82
C VAL A 575 -10.92 21.12 -55.19
N GLY A 576 -10.46 19.85 -55.10
CA GLY A 576 -9.41 19.27 -55.93
C GLY A 576 -8.37 18.38 -55.24
N GLY A 577 -8.44 17.06 -55.41
CA GLY A 577 -7.28 16.14 -55.27
C GLY A 577 -6.62 15.94 -56.65
N PRO A 578 -5.85 14.89 -56.92
CA PRO A 578 -5.05 13.98 -56.06
C PRO A 578 -3.57 13.79 -56.52
N ALA A 579 -2.83 12.91 -55.83
CA ALA A 579 -1.71 12.06 -56.26
C ALA A 579 -0.29 12.64 -56.44
N GLY A 580 0.68 11.96 -55.86
CA GLY A 580 2.11 12.04 -56.27
C GLY A 580 3.09 11.48 -55.26
N ALA A 581 3.62 10.30 -55.56
CA ALA A 581 4.66 9.59 -54.83
C ALA A 581 6.03 10.29 -54.83
N GLY A 582 6.79 10.10 -53.72
CA GLY A 582 8.20 10.49 -53.69
C GLY A 582 8.90 10.17 -52.38
N ARG A 583 9.78 9.21 -52.41
CA ARG A 583 10.71 8.75 -51.37
C ARG A 583 11.97 9.67 -51.26
N PRO A 584 12.92 9.38 -50.36
CA PRO A 584 13.17 9.99 -49.03
C PRO A 584 14.51 10.70 -48.95
N ARG A 585 14.74 11.53 -47.93
CA ARG A 585 16.11 11.83 -47.40
C ARG A 585 16.08 12.68 -46.13
N GLY A 586 16.86 12.20 -45.12
CA GLY A 586 17.72 13.07 -44.30
C GLY A 586 17.26 13.43 -42.92
N GLY A 587 17.82 12.76 -41.96
CA GLY A 587 18.29 13.13 -40.63
C GLY A 587 17.83 14.45 -39.97
N GLY A 588 17.19 14.30 -38.80
CA GLY A 588 16.96 15.38 -37.87
C GLY A 588 16.73 14.79 -36.49
N ALA A 589 17.67 14.99 -35.57
CA ALA A 589 17.64 14.54 -34.18
C ALA A 589 16.45 15.12 -33.41
N PRO A 590 15.84 14.36 -32.44
CA PRO A 590 14.84 14.91 -31.56
C PRO A 590 15.52 15.63 -30.38
N GLY A 591 15.67 16.95 -30.50
CA GLY A 591 15.95 17.83 -29.37
C GLY A 591 14.66 18.45 -28.88
N GLY A 592 14.23 18.18 -27.63
CA GLY A 592 13.08 18.88 -27.09
C GLY A 592 12.49 18.41 -25.77
N TYR A 593 13.21 17.66 -24.91
CA TYR A 593 12.66 17.26 -23.59
C TYR A 593 13.53 17.65 -22.37
N ARG A 594 14.45 18.63 -22.53
CA ARG A 594 15.43 18.95 -21.47
C ARG A 594 15.14 20.20 -20.61
N ARG A 595 14.03 20.93 -20.80
CA ARG A 595 13.90 22.24 -20.10
C ARG A 595 12.85 22.32 -18.98
N ALA A 596 11.80 21.52 -18.96
CA ALA A 596 10.74 21.68 -17.94
C ALA A 596 11.13 21.11 -16.56
N GLY A 597 11.81 19.94 -16.50
CA GLY A 597 12.17 19.31 -15.21
C GLY A 597 13.28 20.04 -14.43
N ARG A 598 14.19 20.75 -15.12
CA ARG A 598 15.31 21.45 -14.49
C ARG A 598 14.90 22.78 -13.85
N ALA A 599 13.86 23.44 -14.36
CA ALA A 599 13.38 24.72 -13.82
C ALA A 599 12.55 24.52 -12.53
N GLU A 600 11.80 23.40 -12.40
CA GLU A 600 11.02 23.12 -11.18
C GLU A 600 11.90 22.61 -10.03
N SER A 601 12.94 21.81 -10.28
CA SER A 601 13.87 21.36 -9.25
C SER A 601 14.70 22.52 -8.70
N VAL A 602 15.17 23.41 -9.53
CA VAL A 602 15.95 24.61 -9.14
C VAL A 602 15.13 25.52 -8.21
N HIS A 603 13.81 25.68 -8.45
CA HIS A 603 12.97 26.48 -7.55
C HIS A 603 12.75 25.85 -6.17
N ARG A 604 12.71 24.51 -6.08
CA ARG A 604 12.51 23.78 -4.80
C ARG A 604 13.75 23.84 -3.90
N VAL A 605 14.92 23.78 -4.47
CA VAL A 605 16.21 23.85 -3.72
C VAL A 605 16.51 25.28 -3.24
N HIS A 606 16.21 26.31 -4.03
CA HIS A 606 16.46 27.72 -3.63
C HIS A 606 15.66 28.17 -2.39
N GLY A 607 14.59 27.46 -2.01
CA GLY A 607 13.80 27.75 -0.78
C GLY A 607 14.44 27.24 0.52
N LEU A 608 15.56 26.54 0.48
CA LEU A 608 16.21 25.91 1.64
C LEU A 608 17.24 26.79 2.37
N GLY A 609 17.52 28.03 1.88
CA GLY A 609 18.52 28.92 2.47
C GLY A 609 19.90 28.30 2.50
N GLU A 610 20.54 28.26 3.67
CA GLU A 610 21.90 27.72 3.89
C GLU A 610 22.06 26.25 3.46
N LEU A 611 20.97 25.48 3.34
CA LEU A 611 20.99 24.08 2.90
C LEU A 611 20.91 23.91 1.38
N SER A 612 20.76 25.00 0.61
CA SER A 612 20.58 24.93 -0.84
C SER A 612 21.78 24.30 -1.54
N GLU A 613 22.99 24.63 -1.12
CA GLU A 613 24.22 24.10 -1.70
C GLU A 613 24.33 22.59 -1.47
N ARG A 614 24.12 22.12 -0.24
CA ARG A 614 24.13 20.69 0.11
C ARG A 614 23.02 19.91 -0.62
N ALA A 615 21.84 20.48 -0.74
CA ALA A 615 20.75 19.87 -1.46
C ALA A 615 21.06 19.73 -2.96
N GLN A 616 21.73 20.74 -3.57
CA GLN A 616 22.20 20.68 -4.96
C GLN A 616 23.27 19.60 -5.15
N GLU A 617 24.21 19.47 -4.22
CA GLU A 617 25.22 18.40 -4.24
C GLU A 617 24.55 17.01 -4.19
N ILE A 618 23.56 16.82 -3.32
CA ILE A 618 22.79 15.56 -3.23
C ILE A 618 22.03 15.31 -4.54
N GLU A 619 21.39 16.33 -5.14
CA GLU A 619 20.75 16.22 -6.46
C GLU A 619 21.76 15.83 -7.55
N ALA A 620 22.97 16.39 -7.54
CA ALA A 620 24.02 16.05 -8.51
C ALA A 620 24.45 14.58 -8.37
N VAL A 621 24.57 14.07 -7.13
CA VAL A 621 24.82 12.62 -6.88
C VAL A 621 23.68 11.78 -7.42
N SER A 622 22.43 12.17 -7.16
CA SER A 622 21.25 11.47 -7.65
C SER A 622 21.20 11.43 -9.19
N GLU A 623 21.56 12.53 -9.87
CA GLU A 623 21.59 12.58 -11.33
C GLU A 623 22.70 11.67 -11.89
N ARG A 624 23.89 11.68 -11.31
CA ARG A 624 25.01 10.78 -11.71
C ARG A 624 24.62 9.31 -11.55
N LEU A 625 23.93 8.96 -10.47
CA LEU A 625 23.43 7.59 -10.24
C LEU A 625 22.42 7.17 -11.32
N VAL A 626 21.42 8.01 -11.60
CA VAL A 626 20.41 7.74 -12.63
C VAL A 626 21.04 7.64 -14.04
N GLU A 627 22.09 8.40 -14.31
CA GLU A 627 22.84 8.28 -15.57
C GLU A 627 23.62 6.96 -15.66
N ALA A 628 24.25 6.54 -14.56
CA ALA A 628 24.98 5.26 -14.49
C ALA A 628 24.02 4.07 -14.66
N GLU A 629 22.89 4.07 -13.96
CA GLU A 629 21.82 3.07 -14.08
C GLU A 629 21.29 2.99 -15.51
N THR A 630 21.06 4.15 -16.15
CA THR A 630 20.58 4.22 -17.53
C THR A 630 21.58 3.59 -18.49
N ARG A 631 22.90 3.88 -18.34
CA ARG A 631 23.96 3.30 -19.16
C ARG A 631 24.07 1.78 -18.98
N SER A 632 23.89 1.29 -17.76
CA SER A 632 23.95 -0.14 -17.44
C SER A 632 22.63 -0.88 -17.70
N GLY A 633 21.58 -0.19 -18.20
CA GLY A 633 20.26 -0.80 -18.43
C GLY A 633 19.56 -1.29 -17.15
N LEU A 634 19.85 -0.63 -16.02
CA LEU A 634 19.24 -0.90 -14.74
C LEU A 634 17.98 -0.06 -14.50
N LEU A 635 17.15 -0.46 -13.54
CA LEU A 635 16.03 0.36 -13.10
C LEU A 635 16.56 1.61 -12.40
N ARG A 636 15.96 2.75 -12.71
CA ARG A 636 16.39 4.03 -12.16
C ARG A 636 15.96 4.17 -10.72
N THR A 637 16.90 4.54 -9.87
CA THR A 637 16.61 4.99 -8.51
C THR A 637 15.75 6.26 -8.55
N ARG A 638 14.84 6.37 -7.60
CA ARG A 638 13.99 7.55 -7.44
C ARG A 638 14.86 8.81 -7.19
N ARG A 639 14.54 9.89 -7.84
CA ARG A 639 15.21 11.17 -7.60
C ARG A 639 14.82 11.72 -6.22
N VAL A 640 15.69 12.49 -5.62
CA VAL A 640 15.42 13.21 -4.36
C VAL A 640 14.34 14.27 -4.55
N ASP A 641 13.54 14.50 -3.50
CA ASP A 641 12.48 15.53 -3.50
C ASP A 641 12.47 16.29 -2.16
N PHE A 642 12.96 17.51 -2.20
CA PHE A 642 13.09 18.36 -1.02
C PHE A 642 11.82 19.19 -0.67
N THR A 643 10.68 18.87 -1.27
CA THR A 643 9.40 19.60 -1.00
C THR A 643 9.05 19.62 0.50
N LEU A 644 9.33 18.56 1.23
CA LEU A 644 9.09 18.46 2.68
C LEU A 644 10.19 19.04 3.56
N ALA A 645 11.35 19.37 3.02
CA ALA A 645 12.52 19.74 3.81
C ALA A 645 12.27 20.93 4.75
N ARG A 646 11.59 21.99 4.26
CA ARG A 646 11.23 23.17 5.07
C ARG A 646 10.26 22.81 6.20
N VAL A 647 9.30 21.97 5.93
CA VAL A 647 8.28 21.52 6.91
C VAL A 647 8.94 20.69 8.00
N LEU A 648 9.79 19.74 7.62
CA LEU A 648 10.53 18.89 8.55
C LEU A 648 11.53 19.69 9.40
N ARG A 649 12.23 20.67 8.81
CA ARG A 649 13.15 21.55 9.57
C ARG A 649 12.40 22.30 10.67
N ARG A 650 11.26 22.93 10.34
CA ARG A 650 10.42 23.67 11.30
C ARG A 650 9.91 22.74 12.42
N TRP A 651 9.44 21.55 12.06
CA TRP A 651 9.01 20.56 13.04
C TRP A 651 10.14 20.14 13.96
N ALA A 652 11.30 19.76 13.42
CA ALA A 652 12.48 19.39 14.20
C ALA A 652 13.08 20.55 15.02
N SER A 653 12.78 21.80 14.67
CA SER A 653 13.13 22.98 15.49
C SER A 653 12.13 23.27 16.61
N GLY A 654 11.12 22.42 16.83
CA GLY A 654 10.19 22.53 17.95
C GLY A 654 8.90 23.34 17.66
N GLU A 655 8.65 23.77 16.41
CA GLU A 655 7.43 24.52 16.10
C GLU A 655 6.17 23.65 16.23
N GLN A 656 5.05 24.28 16.59
CA GLN A 656 3.73 23.63 16.73
C GLN A 656 3.20 23.16 15.37
N LEU A 657 2.44 22.03 15.36
CA LEU A 657 1.91 21.40 14.16
C LEU A 657 1.10 22.38 13.29
N GLY A 658 0.20 23.14 13.89
CA GLY A 658 -0.64 24.11 13.17
C GLY A 658 0.17 25.17 12.41
N LYS A 659 1.29 25.65 12.99
CA LYS A 659 2.21 26.57 12.30
C LYS A 659 2.99 25.86 11.19
N VAL A 660 3.42 24.62 11.43
CA VAL A 660 4.19 23.82 10.48
C VAL A 660 3.37 23.48 9.24
N LEU A 661 2.11 23.09 9.41
CA LEU A 661 1.20 22.66 8.34
C LEU A 661 0.41 23.81 7.70
N GLY A 662 0.22 24.93 8.41
CA GLY A 662 -0.69 26.02 7.98
C GLY A 662 -0.36 26.65 6.62
N ASN A 663 0.88 26.52 6.13
CA ASN A 663 1.33 26.99 4.82
C ASN A 663 1.88 25.85 3.93
N ALA A 664 1.64 24.59 4.31
CA ALA A 664 2.18 23.44 3.59
C ALA A 664 1.06 22.73 2.80
N GLU A 665 1.28 22.49 1.52
CA GLU A 665 0.38 21.67 0.67
C GLU A 665 0.55 20.16 0.96
N VAL A 666 0.63 19.80 2.26
CA VAL A 666 0.88 18.42 2.70
C VAL A 666 -0.20 17.99 3.68
N ALA A 667 -0.86 16.88 3.41
CA ALA A 667 -1.84 16.33 4.34
C ALA A 667 -1.17 15.90 5.66
N PRO A 668 -1.82 16.11 6.83
CA PRO A 668 -1.25 15.79 8.15
C PRO A 668 -0.72 14.35 8.27
N GLY A 669 -1.46 13.37 7.77
CA GLY A 669 -1.03 11.97 7.79
C GLY A 669 0.15 11.67 6.85
N ASP A 670 0.28 12.38 5.72
CA ASP A 670 1.46 12.27 4.86
C ASP A 670 2.69 12.88 5.55
N PHE A 671 2.51 14.00 6.25
CA PHE A 671 3.55 14.58 7.08
C PHE A 671 4.03 13.59 8.16
N VAL A 672 3.11 13.05 8.97
CA VAL A 672 3.44 12.10 10.05
C VAL A 672 4.15 10.87 9.48
N ARG A 673 3.65 10.30 8.37
CA ARG A 673 4.28 9.16 7.72
C ARG A 673 5.70 9.48 7.26
N SER A 674 5.89 10.61 6.58
CA SER A 674 7.21 11.02 6.07
C SER A 674 8.17 11.36 7.21
N ALA A 675 7.69 12.01 8.27
CA ALA A 675 8.49 12.28 9.47
C ALA A 675 9.00 10.98 10.11
N ARG A 676 8.18 9.94 10.20
CA ARG A 676 8.58 8.62 10.69
C ARG A 676 9.58 7.93 9.77
N GLN A 677 9.39 7.99 8.45
CA GLN A 677 10.36 7.46 7.48
C GLN A 677 11.71 8.16 7.60
N VAL A 678 11.70 9.49 7.80
CA VAL A 678 12.94 10.25 8.06
C VAL A 678 13.58 9.84 9.36
N ALA A 679 12.80 9.68 10.44
CA ALA A 679 13.31 9.21 11.72
C ALA A 679 13.92 7.80 11.63
N ASP A 680 13.27 6.89 10.85
CA ASP A 680 13.79 5.54 10.61
C ASP A 680 15.12 5.57 9.85
N LEU A 681 15.22 6.34 8.76
CA LEU A 681 16.46 6.49 8.02
C LEU A 681 17.56 7.16 8.87
N LEU A 682 17.21 8.13 9.71
CA LEU A 682 18.15 8.75 10.65
C LEU A 682 18.65 7.74 11.70
N ARG A 683 17.84 6.81 12.22
CA ARG A 683 18.29 5.73 13.10
C ARG A 683 19.34 4.84 12.40
N GLN A 684 19.13 4.51 11.14
CA GLN A 684 20.11 3.78 10.34
C GLN A 684 21.40 4.60 10.17
N ILE A 685 21.30 5.91 9.92
CA ILE A 685 22.46 6.81 9.84
C ILE A 685 23.21 6.90 11.18
N VAL A 686 22.53 6.82 12.33
CA VAL A 686 23.20 6.74 13.66
C VAL A 686 24.12 5.52 13.74
N GLU A 687 23.74 4.40 13.13
CA GLU A 687 24.53 3.17 13.18
C GLU A 687 25.69 3.17 12.17
N VAL A 688 25.39 3.54 10.91
CA VAL A 688 26.34 3.39 9.79
C VAL A 688 27.03 4.69 9.38
N GLY A 689 26.50 5.84 9.78
CA GLY A 689 27.01 7.16 9.37
C GLY A 689 28.41 7.45 9.90
N ARG A 690 29.05 8.44 9.33
CA ARG A 690 30.37 8.95 9.77
C ARG A 690 30.24 9.66 11.14
N PRO A 691 31.31 9.76 11.91
CA PRO A 691 31.28 10.46 13.22
C PRO A 691 30.71 11.88 13.14
N GLY A 692 30.92 12.60 12.00
CA GLY A 692 30.46 13.98 11.80
C GLY A 692 28.94 14.14 11.68
N CYS A 693 28.17 13.07 11.38
CA CYS A 693 26.72 13.15 11.28
C CYS A 693 25.96 12.35 12.37
N ARG A 694 26.59 11.37 13.03
CA ARG A 694 25.90 10.47 13.99
C ARG A 694 25.24 11.23 15.15
N GLY A 695 25.95 12.24 15.72
CA GLY A 695 25.42 13.04 16.81
C GLY A 695 24.19 13.83 16.43
N ALA A 696 24.25 14.52 15.29
CA ALA A 696 23.15 15.28 14.74
C ALA A 696 21.97 14.37 14.36
N ALA A 697 22.24 13.17 13.80
CA ALA A 697 21.21 12.20 13.47
C ALA A 697 20.43 11.72 14.71
N ARG A 698 21.13 11.43 15.81
CA ARG A 698 20.50 11.04 17.08
C ARG A 698 19.62 12.15 17.64
N GLN A 699 20.10 13.39 17.64
CA GLN A 699 19.33 14.56 18.06
C GLN A 699 18.14 14.81 17.12
N ALA A 700 18.30 14.63 15.83
CA ALA A 700 17.21 14.78 14.84
C ALA A 700 16.09 13.75 15.06
N VAL A 701 16.42 12.48 15.38
CA VAL A 701 15.41 11.46 15.74
C VAL A 701 14.61 11.95 16.95
N GLN A 702 15.27 12.41 18.02
CA GLN A 702 14.58 12.91 19.21
C GLN A 702 13.70 14.13 18.92
N ALA A 703 14.19 15.03 18.08
CA ALA A 703 13.47 16.24 17.70
C ALA A 703 12.24 15.98 16.83
N ILE A 704 12.27 14.94 15.99
CA ILE A 704 11.14 14.54 15.14
C ILE A 704 10.10 13.75 15.95
N ASP A 705 10.53 12.89 16.87
CA ASP A 705 9.72 11.92 17.61
C ASP A 705 8.98 12.59 18.78
N ARG A 706 8.02 13.46 18.47
CA ARG A 706 7.20 14.21 19.41
C ARG A 706 5.77 14.40 18.92
N GLY A 707 4.84 14.77 19.80
CA GLY A 707 3.45 15.07 19.48
C GLY A 707 2.80 13.98 18.63
N VAL A 708 2.15 14.36 17.54
CA VAL A 708 1.44 13.44 16.63
C VAL A 708 2.35 12.43 15.93
N VAL A 709 3.66 12.66 15.87
CA VAL A 709 4.62 11.71 15.29
C VAL A 709 4.91 10.60 16.26
N ALA A 710 5.07 10.91 17.56
CA ALA A 710 5.35 9.96 18.64
C ALA A 710 4.14 9.16 19.12
N SER A 711 2.91 9.64 18.88
CA SER A 711 1.66 9.18 19.51
C SER A 711 1.27 7.70 19.30
N GLU A 712 2.07 6.89 18.60
CA GLU A 712 1.87 5.44 18.49
C GLU A 712 2.76 4.60 19.45
N VAL A 713 3.73 5.21 20.09
CA VAL A 713 4.73 4.46 20.90
C VAL A 713 4.18 4.09 22.28
N HIS A 714 3.14 4.78 22.74
CA HIS A 714 2.57 4.60 24.08
C HIS A 714 1.06 4.28 23.99
N SER A 715 0.70 3.09 23.53
CA SER A 715 -0.59 2.50 23.90
C SER A 715 -0.33 1.45 24.97
N PRO A 716 -1.02 1.53 26.13
CA PRO A 716 -0.90 0.57 27.21
C PRO A 716 -1.32 -0.82 26.80
#